data_d665286ed9ff077ce7a8ded5e97142f0
#
_entry.id   d665286ed9ff077ce7a8ded5e97142f0
#
_cell.length_a   1.000
_cell.length_b   1.000
_cell.length_c   1.000
_cell.angle_alpha   90.00
_cell.angle_beta   90.00
_cell.angle_gamma   90.00
#
_symmetry.space_group_name_H-M   'P 1'
#
loop_
_entity.id
_entity.type
_entity.pdbx_description
1 polymer ?
#
loop_
_entity_poly.entity_id
_entity_poly.type
_entity_poly.pdbx_seq_one_letter_code
_entity_poly.pdbx_strand_id
1 'polypeptide(L)'
;MSELVEGLYRLGDPISDHATPDVDITKMWPEKEFTNKLVNPANRRKLSVIIVGTGLAGASAAATMGQDGYNVKVFCYQDSPRRAHSIAAQGGINAAKNYNDDGDSVYRLFYDTVKGGDYRSRESNVYRLAEVSTKIIDQCVAQGVPFAREYGGLLDNRSFGGVQVARTFYAAGQTGQQLLIGAYQAMERQVEKGTVEQFTRHEMLELIVVDGRARGIVARDMTTGEIKTHLADAVVLATGGYGNVFFLSTNAMGCNATATWRAHRKGAFFGNPCYTQIHPTCIPVAGDYQSKLTLMSESLRNDGRIWVPKNRDDAEKAPTDIVEGDRDYYLERIYPSFGNLVPRDIASRQAKNVCDEGRGVGPKVGDFRRGVYLDFADAMARMSKEQVKEKYGNLFDMYERITGESPYEVPMRIYPAVHYTMGGLWVDYNLETTIPGLYAIGEANFSDHGANRLGASSLMQCLADGYFVLPNTIRDYLADGPFDKVTDDAPEVVEARAGRGPAAEAAFHPGRAQRRLLPQGARPHHVGVLRHGALRRGAAQGHRPHPRAARGVLAQRARARQRRHAQPVAGEGRPRGRLPRAGRADVHRRAAPSRVLRRPLPGREPDRGRRGAAARRRVRLRRRLAVQRDGRDRCARADPAQGRTRLQVHRAEAAELQVKITPQSSTFVPHSDTSRGPR
;
A
#
# COMPACT_ATOMS: atom_id res chain seq x y z
N MET A 1 24.23 -22.54 5.67
CA MET A 1 23.76 -21.47 4.78
C MET A 1 24.51 -21.41 3.47
N SER A 2 25.79 -21.84 3.40
CA SER A 2 26.55 -21.96 2.16
C SER A 2 26.04 -23.09 1.24
N GLU A 3 25.60 -24.20 1.79
CA GLU A 3 25.13 -25.37 1.02
C GLU A 3 23.76 -25.17 0.32
N LEU A 4 22.95 -24.23 0.77
CA LEU A 4 21.61 -23.96 0.20
C LEU A 4 21.63 -23.06 -1.04
N VAL A 5 22.76 -22.45 -1.34
CA VAL A 5 22.92 -21.51 -2.47
C VAL A 5 23.73 -22.14 -3.61
N GLU A 6 24.34 -23.30 -3.40
CA GLU A 6 25.27 -23.93 -4.36
C GLU A 6 24.66 -24.40 -5.68
N GLY A 7 23.34 -24.26 -5.88
CA GLY A 7 22.71 -24.66 -7.15
C GLY A 7 22.27 -23.54 -8.07
N LEU A 8 22.07 -22.31 -7.57
CA LEU A 8 21.44 -21.24 -8.35
C LEU A 8 22.39 -20.08 -8.68
N TYR A 9 23.18 -19.60 -7.72
CA TYR A 9 24.18 -18.54 -7.93
C TYR A 9 25.32 -18.70 -6.94
N ARG A 10 26.57 -18.58 -7.38
CA ARG A 10 27.71 -18.45 -6.49
C ARG A 10 27.76 -17.06 -5.90
N LEU A 11 28.17 -16.95 -4.64
CA LEU A 11 28.39 -15.66 -4.00
C LEU A 11 29.41 -14.84 -4.82
N GLY A 12 28.96 -13.75 -5.47
CA GLY A 12 29.79 -12.93 -6.33
C GLY A 12 29.49 -13.05 -7.83
N ASP A 13 28.66 -14.01 -8.24
CA ASP A 13 28.19 -14.03 -9.63
C ASP A 13 27.31 -12.80 -9.89
N PRO A 14 27.45 -12.15 -11.07
CA PRO A 14 26.55 -11.09 -11.44
C PRO A 14 25.12 -11.65 -11.50
N ILE A 15 24.19 -11.06 -10.75
CA ILE A 15 22.77 -11.40 -10.85
C ILE A 15 22.35 -10.98 -12.24
N SER A 16 22.25 -11.95 -13.05
CA SER A 16 21.91 -12.09 -14.45
C SER A 16 21.51 -10.85 -15.27
N ASP A 17 21.87 -10.93 -16.51
CA ASP A 17 21.55 -10.08 -17.65
C ASP A 17 20.05 -9.85 -17.88
N HIS A 18 19.17 -10.61 -17.19
CA HIS A 18 17.71 -10.50 -17.30
C HIS A 18 17.09 -9.46 -16.37
N ALA A 19 17.88 -8.83 -15.50
CA ALA A 19 17.35 -7.86 -14.55
C ALA A 19 16.67 -6.67 -15.23
N THR A 20 17.25 -6.21 -16.34
CA THR A 20 16.71 -5.11 -17.15
C THR A 20 17.03 -5.39 -18.62
N PRO A 21 16.03 -5.36 -19.52
CA PRO A 21 16.27 -5.48 -20.96
C PRO A 21 17.18 -4.36 -21.47
N ASP A 22 18.03 -4.66 -22.45
CA ASP A 22 18.91 -3.68 -23.13
C ASP A 22 18.17 -2.97 -24.27
N VAL A 23 17.11 -2.24 -23.91
CA VAL A 23 16.27 -1.47 -24.83
C VAL A 23 16.02 -0.10 -24.22
N ASP A 24 15.69 0.91 -25.04
CA ASP A 24 15.26 2.23 -24.56
C ASP A 24 14.07 2.09 -23.59
N ILE A 25 14.20 2.67 -22.41
CA ILE A 25 13.22 2.55 -21.32
C ILE A 25 11.80 2.91 -21.75
N THR A 26 11.65 3.82 -22.72
CA THR A 26 10.35 4.26 -23.23
C THR A 26 9.70 3.26 -24.19
N LYS A 27 10.45 2.29 -24.66
CA LYS A 27 9.99 1.26 -25.60
C LYS A 27 9.88 -0.12 -24.98
N MET A 28 10.52 -0.34 -23.83
CA MET A 28 10.60 -1.65 -23.19
C MET A 28 9.25 -2.31 -23.00
N TRP A 29 8.27 -1.58 -22.45
CA TRP A 29 6.97 -2.17 -22.15
C TRP A 29 6.12 -2.42 -23.40
N PRO A 30 5.98 -1.48 -24.35
CA PRO A 30 5.31 -1.75 -25.63
C PRO A 30 5.93 -2.91 -26.41
N GLU A 31 7.27 -2.99 -26.46
CA GLU A 31 7.96 -4.11 -27.12
C GLU A 31 7.71 -5.43 -26.39
N LYS A 32 7.72 -5.42 -25.05
CA LYS A 32 7.42 -6.61 -24.25
C LYS A 32 5.98 -7.08 -24.45
N GLU A 33 5.00 -6.18 -24.42
CA GLU A 33 3.59 -6.51 -24.70
C GLU A 33 3.42 -7.15 -26.10
N PHE A 34 4.18 -6.68 -27.08
CA PHE A 34 4.13 -7.18 -28.46
C PHE A 34 4.88 -8.51 -28.64
N THR A 35 6.02 -8.71 -27.97
CA THR A 35 6.90 -9.88 -28.15
C THR A 35 6.59 -11.03 -27.23
N ASN A 36 5.68 -10.86 -26.24
CA ASN A 36 5.30 -11.92 -25.31
C ASN A 36 4.80 -13.15 -26.05
N LYS A 37 5.29 -14.32 -25.64
CA LYS A 37 4.77 -15.59 -26.11
C LYS A 37 3.30 -15.78 -25.73
N LEU A 38 2.52 -16.33 -26.63
CA LEU A 38 1.10 -16.58 -26.38
C LEU A 38 0.85 -18.07 -26.12
N VAL A 39 0.31 -18.37 -24.95
CA VAL A 39 -0.19 -19.71 -24.64
C VAL A 39 -1.53 -19.90 -25.34
N ASN A 40 -1.66 -20.97 -26.14
CA ASN A 40 -2.93 -21.32 -26.78
C ASN A 40 -4.04 -21.45 -25.72
N PRO A 41 -5.23 -20.86 -25.90
CA PRO A 41 -6.34 -20.94 -24.93
C PRO A 41 -6.70 -22.37 -24.52
N ALA A 42 -6.61 -23.34 -25.43
CA ALA A 42 -6.85 -24.74 -25.12
C ALA A 42 -5.81 -25.35 -24.16
N ASN A 43 -4.58 -24.81 -24.14
CA ASN A 43 -3.51 -25.26 -23.25
C ASN A 43 -3.54 -24.52 -21.91
N ARG A 44 -4.03 -23.27 -21.84
CA ARG A 44 -4.11 -22.51 -20.59
C ARG A 44 -4.85 -23.29 -19.50
N ARG A 45 -5.90 -24.02 -19.83
CA ARG A 45 -6.66 -24.88 -18.90
C ARG A 45 -5.88 -26.04 -18.33
N LYS A 46 -4.72 -26.38 -18.90
CA LYS A 46 -3.84 -27.45 -18.41
C LYS A 46 -2.76 -26.92 -17.48
N LEU A 47 -2.56 -25.61 -17.45
CA LEU A 47 -1.56 -24.93 -16.64
C LEU A 47 -2.18 -24.39 -15.36
N SER A 48 -1.44 -24.52 -14.28
CA SER A 48 -1.88 -24.10 -12.94
C SER A 48 -0.93 -23.05 -12.35
N VAL A 49 -1.50 -22.08 -11.65
CA VAL A 49 -0.76 -21.02 -10.96
C VAL A 49 -1.24 -20.93 -9.51
N ILE A 50 -0.30 -20.94 -8.58
CA ILE A 50 -0.57 -20.65 -7.17
C ILE A 50 -0.29 -19.18 -6.90
N ILE A 51 -1.23 -18.48 -6.24
CA ILE A 51 -1.06 -17.11 -5.77
C ILE A 51 -1.20 -17.10 -4.25
N VAL A 52 -0.15 -16.70 -3.54
CA VAL A 52 -0.13 -16.61 -2.08
C VAL A 52 -0.35 -15.14 -1.68
N GLY A 53 -1.50 -14.87 -1.10
CA GLY A 53 -1.95 -13.53 -0.73
C GLY A 53 -3.12 -13.06 -1.59
N THR A 54 -4.15 -12.51 -0.93
CA THR A 54 -5.40 -12.04 -1.52
C THR A 54 -5.61 -10.54 -1.32
N GLY A 55 -4.51 -9.82 -1.09
CA GLY A 55 -4.51 -8.36 -1.11
C GLY A 55 -4.77 -7.82 -2.52
N LEU A 56 -4.63 -6.52 -2.68
CA LEU A 56 -4.95 -5.87 -3.95
C LEU A 56 -4.18 -6.46 -5.15
N ALA A 57 -2.89 -6.77 -4.97
CA ALA A 57 -2.06 -7.38 -6.01
C ALA A 57 -2.49 -8.82 -6.31
N GLY A 58 -2.67 -9.67 -5.28
CA GLY A 58 -3.04 -11.07 -5.49
C GLY A 58 -4.45 -11.25 -6.03
N ALA A 59 -5.43 -10.46 -5.55
CA ALA A 59 -6.80 -10.54 -6.05
C ALA A 59 -6.91 -10.08 -7.51
N SER A 60 -6.18 -9.01 -7.90
CA SER A 60 -6.15 -8.54 -9.29
C SER A 60 -5.46 -9.55 -10.22
N ALA A 61 -4.34 -10.14 -9.78
CA ALA A 61 -3.65 -11.19 -10.52
C ALA A 61 -4.53 -12.44 -10.70
N ALA A 62 -5.16 -12.92 -9.62
CA ALA A 62 -6.07 -14.08 -9.68
C ALA A 62 -7.26 -13.81 -10.61
N ALA A 63 -7.85 -12.62 -10.56
CA ALA A 63 -8.94 -12.22 -11.43
C ALA A 63 -8.52 -12.28 -12.91
N THR A 64 -7.37 -11.72 -13.26
CA THR A 64 -6.90 -11.66 -14.65
C THR A 64 -6.45 -13.02 -15.15
N MET A 65 -5.66 -13.75 -14.39
CA MET A 65 -5.21 -15.08 -14.77
C MET A 65 -6.37 -16.07 -14.92
N GLY A 66 -7.35 -16.04 -14.00
CA GLY A 66 -8.58 -16.83 -14.11
C GLY A 66 -9.44 -16.44 -15.30
N GLN A 67 -9.53 -15.14 -15.63
CA GLN A 67 -10.23 -14.65 -16.81
C GLN A 67 -9.55 -15.10 -18.10
N ASP A 68 -8.21 -15.18 -18.10
CA ASP A 68 -7.41 -15.68 -19.22
C ASP A 68 -7.54 -17.21 -19.42
N GLY A 69 -8.12 -17.92 -18.45
CA GLY A 69 -8.44 -19.35 -18.55
C GLY A 69 -7.38 -20.28 -17.94
N TYR A 70 -6.49 -19.77 -17.09
CA TYR A 70 -5.59 -20.60 -16.27
C TYR A 70 -6.32 -21.16 -15.05
N ASN A 71 -5.84 -22.30 -14.52
CA ASN A 71 -6.30 -22.80 -13.23
C ASN A 71 -5.53 -22.09 -12.11
N VAL A 72 -6.20 -21.29 -11.30
CA VAL A 72 -5.57 -20.49 -10.26
C VAL A 72 -5.99 -21.00 -8.89
N LYS A 73 -5.01 -21.28 -8.01
CA LYS A 73 -5.23 -21.55 -6.59
C LYS A 73 -4.76 -20.34 -5.80
N VAL A 74 -5.67 -19.67 -5.07
CA VAL A 74 -5.35 -18.46 -4.32
C VAL A 74 -5.46 -18.71 -2.82
N PHE A 75 -4.39 -18.38 -2.07
CA PHE A 75 -4.27 -18.63 -0.64
C PHE A 75 -4.38 -17.35 0.17
N CYS A 76 -5.29 -17.36 1.14
CA CYS A 76 -5.57 -16.24 2.03
C CYS A 76 -5.25 -16.60 3.48
N TYR A 77 -4.35 -15.85 4.10
CA TYR A 77 -4.04 -16.00 5.53
C TYR A 77 -5.24 -15.64 6.42
N GLN A 78 -6.02 -14.66 6.02
CA GLN A 78 -7.21 -14.20 6.76
C GLN A 78 -8.42 -15.10 6.47
N ASP A 79 -9.49 -14.91 7.23
CA ASP A 79 -10.78 -15.58 7.04
C ASP A 79 -11.55 -15.07 5.80
N SER A 80 -11.12 -13.95 5.24
CA SER A 80 -11.68 -13.37 4.02
C SER A 80 -10.64 -12.53 3.29
N PRO A 81 -10.58 -12.58 1.95
CA PRO A 81 -9.73 -11.70 1.13
C PRO A 81 -9.93 -10.22 1.43
N ARG A 82 -11.15 -9.81 1.78
CA ARG A 82 -11.50 -8.43 2.13
C ARG A 82 -10.80 -7.89 3.38
N ARG A 83 -10.13 -8.75 4.16
CA ARG A 83 -9.37 -8.36 5.36
C ARG A 83 -7.87 -8.17 5.10
N ALA A 84 -7.44 -8.20 3.84
CA ALA A 84 -6.07 -7.89 3.46
C ALA A 84 -5.69 -6.45 3.86
N HIS A 85 -4.39 -6.22 4.06
CA HIS A 85 -3.90 -4.90 4.50
C HIS A 85 -4.32 -3.74 3.59
N SER A 86 -4.49 -3.98 2.31
CA SER A 86 -4.92 -2.97 1.32
C SER A 86 -6.20 -2.21 1.72
N ILE A 87 -7.09 -2.85 2.51
CA ILE A 87 -8.33 -2.20 3.02
C ILE A 87 -8.04 -0.97 3.90
N ALA A 88 -6.88 -0.92 4.54
CA ALA A 88 -6.52 0.15 5.46
C ALA A 88 -5.95 1.40 4.77
N ALA A 89 -5.67 1.37 3.47
CA ALA A 89 -5.13 2.51 2.75
C ALA A 89 -6.23 3.56 2.48
N GLN A 90 -5.95 4.82 2.82
CA GLN A 90 -6.95 5.89 2.83
C GLN A 90 -6.70 6.99 1.80
N GLY A 91 -5.41 7.31 1.55
CA GLY A 91 -4.99 8.54 0.89
C GLY A 91 -5.40 8.68 -0.57
N GLY A 92 -5.24 7.65 -1.36
CA GLY A 92 -5.51 7.67 -2.80
C GLY A 92 -4.59 6.75 -3.60
N ILE A 93 -4.71 6.82 -4.91
CA ILE A 93 -3.90 6.11 -5.90
C ILE A 93 -3.41 7.08 -6.97
N ASN A 94 -2.10 7.02 -7.26
CA ASN A 94 -1.49 7.86 -8.30
C ASN A 94 -1.74 7.29 -9.71
N ALA A 95 -1.91 8.18 -10.68
CA ALA A 95 -1.86 7.85 -12.10
C ALA A 95 -1.49 9.08 -12.94
N ALA A 96 -0.66 8.90 -13.96
CA ALA A 96 -0.15 9.97 -14.80
C ALA A 96 -1.16 10.40 -15.90
N LYS A 97 -2.39 10.79 -15.50
CA LYS A 97 -3.47 11.14 -16.44
C LYS A 97 -3.54 12.61 -16.84
N ASN A 98 -2.84 13.48 -16.13
CA ASN A 98 -2.78 14.93 -16.42
C ASN A 98 -4.16 15.60 -16.61
N TYR A 99 -5.16 15.23 -15.81
CA TYR A 99 -6.53 15.76 -15.95
C TYR A 99 -6.63 17.27 -15.72
N ASN A 100 -5.82 17.81 -14.82
CA ASN A 100 -5.80 19.24 -14.49
C ASN A 100 -4.92 20.07 -15.43
N ASP A 101 -4.25 19.43 -16.42
CA ASP A 101 -3.31 20.08 -17.36
C ASP A 101 -2.22 20.89 -16.60
N ASP A 102 -1.77 20.36 -15.46
CA ASP A 102 -0.77 20.97 -14.59
C ASP A 102 0.67 20.49 -14.87
N GLY A 103 0.85 19.81 -16.03
CA GLY A 103 2.14 19.34 -16.53
C GLY A 103 2.53 17.98 -16.00
N ASP A 104 1.59 17.17 -15.53
CA ASP A 104 1.83 15.75 -15.23
C ASP A 104 2.05 14.92 -16.48
N SER A 105 2.82 13.86 -16.37
CA SER A 105 3.12 12.92 -17.46
C SER A 105 3.69 11.62 -16.90
N VAL A 106 3.75 10.58 -17.73
CA VAL A 106 4.42 9.32 -17.41
C VAL A 106 5.87 9.57 -16.99
N TYR A 107 6.60 10.38 -17.76
CA TYR A 107 7.99 10.72 -17.45
C TYR A 107 8.11 11.48 -16.13
N ARG A 108 7.18 12.39 -15.82
CA ARG A 108 7.21 13.13 -14.56
C ARG A 108 6.91 12.21 -13.37
N LEU A 109 5.94 11.32 -13.47
CA LEU A 109 5.67 10.32 -12.42
C LEU A 109 6.87 9.41 -12.21
N PHE A 110 7.49 8.93 -13.29
CA PHE A 110 8.73 8.18 -13.24
C PHE A 110 9.84 8.94 -12.52
N TYR A 111 10.13 10.17 -12.95
CA TYR A 111 11.18 11.00 -12.35
C TYR A 111 10.93 11.27 -10.87
N ASP A 112 9.69 11.64 -10.50
CA ASP A 112 9.31 11.90 -9.11
C ASP A 112 9.47 10.63 -8.25
N THR A 113 9.14 9.46 -8.79
CA THR A 113 9.28 8.17 -8.08
C THR A 113 10.73 7.80 -7.87
N VAL A 114 11.57 7.89 -8.90
CA VAL A 114 13.01 7.60 -8.80
C VAL A 114 13.71 8.56 -7.87
N LYS A 115 13.43 9.87 -8.00
CA LYS A 115 13.99 10.90 -7.12
C LYS A 115 13.50 10.77 -5.68
N GLY A 116 12.19 10.52 -5.49
CA GLY A 116 11.61 10.30 -4.17
C GLY A 116 12.15 9.06 -3.49
N GLY A 117 12.53 8.05 -4.26
CA GLY A 117 13.20 6.82 -3.83
C GLY A 117 14.71 6.93 -3.66
N ASP A 118 15.26 8.16 -3.65
CA ASP A 118 16.70 8.43 -3.50
C ASP A 118 17.57 7.70 -4.55
N TYR A 119 17.06 7.57 -5.77
CA TYR A 119 17.74 6.89 -6.90
C TYR A 119 18.15 5.45 -6.58
N ARG A 120 17.37 4.74 -5.76
CA ARG A 120 17.62 3.36 -5.31
C ARG A 120 16.63 2.35 -5.87
N SER A 121 15.69 2.79 -6.70
CA SER A 121 14.75 1.93 -7.42
C SER A 121 15.34 1.44 -8.74
N ARG A 122 14.71 0.41 -9.31
CA ARG A 122 15.05 -0.04 -10.66
C ARG A 122 14.28 0.80 -11.67
N GLU A 123 14.99 1.64 -12.42
CA GLU A 123 14.38 2.63 -13.30
C GLU A 123 13.45 2.03 -14.36
N SER A 124 13.81 0.89 -14.95
CA SER A 124 12.98 0.19 -15.94
C SER A 124 11.62 -0.22 -15.40
N ASN A 125 11.59 -0.78 -14.18
CA ASN A 125 10.34 -1.19 -13.52
C ASN A 125 9.50 0.04 -13.15
N VAL A 126 10.14 1.13 -12.68
CA VAL A 126 9.43 2.38 -12.34
C VAL A 126 8.83 3.06 -13.57
N TYR A 127 9.54 3.07 -14.70
CA TYR A 127 8.99 3.65 -15.92
C TYR A 127 7.77 2.88 -16.41
N ARG A 128 7.85 1.54 -16.45
CA ARG A 128 6.72 0.67 -16.74
C ARG A 128 5.54 0.92 -15.79
N LEU A 129 5.80 1.03 -14.47
CA LEU A 129 4.78 1.33 -13.49
C LEU A 129 4.07 2.65 -13.80
N ALA A 130 4.82 3.70 -14.14
CA ALA A 130 4.28 5.00 -14.49
C ALA A 130 3.45 4.96 -15.79
N GLU A 131 3.89 4.20 -16.79
CA GLU A 131 3.19 4.01 -18.06
C GLU A 131 1.86 3.27 -17.88
N VAL A 132 1.88 2.15 -17.16
CA VAL A 132 0.69 1.33 -16.89
C VAL A 132 -0.30 2.06 -15.98
N SER A 133 0.15 3.00 -15.15
CA SER A 133 -0.71 3.72 -14.20
C SER A 133 -1.92 4.38 -14.83
N THR A 134 -1.80 4.82 -16.08
CA THR A 134 -2.90 5.47 -16.82
C THR A 134 -4.08 4.51 -17.09
N LYS A 135 -3.79 3.22 -17.29
CA LYS A 135 -4.78 2.17 -17.56
C LYS A 135 -5.51 1.71 -16.29
N ILE A 136 -4.85 1.81 -15.13
CA ILE A 136 -5.36 1.31 -13.84
C ILE A 136 -6.65 2.02 -13.43
N ILE A 137 -6.69 3.34 -13.54
CA ILE A 137 -7.86 4.13 -13.12
C ILE A 137 -9.07 3.77 -13.97
N ASP A 138 -8.90 3.59 -15.28
CA ASP A 138 -9.98 3.20 -16.19
C ASP A 138 -10.51 1.81 -15.83
N GLN A 139 -9.62 0.86 -15.53
CA GLN A 139 -9.98 -0.47 -15.07
C GLN A 139 -10.79 -0.43 -13.76
N CYS A 140 -10.35 0.38 -12.80
CA CYS A 140 -11.05 0.52 -11.52
C CYS A 140 -12.41 1.19 -11.67
N VAL A 141 -12.54 2.21 -12.53
CA VAL A 141 -13.82 2.84 -12.84
C VAL A 141 -14.78 1.84 -13.50
N ALA A 142 -14.29 1.03 -14.44
CA ALA A 142 -15.08 -0.02 -15.09
C ALA A 142 -15.54 -1.10 -14.10
N GLN A 143 -14.81 -1.31 -13.01
CA GLN A 143 -15.19 -2.20 -11.91
C GLN A 143 -16.14 -1.58 -10.88
N GLY A 144 -16.51 -0.30 -11.07
CA GLY A 144 -17.45 0.39 -10.20
C GLY A 144 -16.83 1.02 -8.94
N VAL A 145 -15.51 1.26 -8.93
CA VAL A 145 -14.86 2.00 -7.84
C VAL A 145 -15.36 3.43 -7.79
N PRO A 146 -15.97 3.90 -6.68
CA PRO A 146 -16.60 5.20 -6.59
C PRO A 146 -15.56 6.29 -6.27
N PHE A 147 -14.71 6.61 -7.23
CA PHE A 147 -13.79 7.75 -7.10
C PHE A 147 -14.56 9.06 -6.96
N ALA A 148 -13.99 9.99 -6.21
CA ALA A 148 -14.49 11.36 -6.14
C ALA A 148 -14.60 11.97 -7.54
N ARG A 149 -15.60 12.83 -7.73
CA ARG A 149 -15.85 13.50 -9.00
C ARG A 149 -16.02 14.99 -8.80
N GLU A 150 -15.56 15.76 -9.77
CA GLU A 150 -15.84 17.18 -9.87
C GLU A 150 -17.33 17.41 -10.23
N TYR A 151 -17.79 18.64 -10.08
CA TYR A 151 -19.15 19.03 -10.41
C TYR A 151 -19.55 18.68 -11.86
N GLY A 152 -18.60 18.73 -12.80
CA GLY A 152 -18.79 18.33 -14.21
C GLY A 152 -18.83 16.82 -14.44
N GLY A 153 -18.69 15.98 -13.41
CA GLY A 153 -18.72 14.52 -13.49
C GLY A 153 -17.40 13.87 -13.89
N LEU A 154 -16.34 14.63 -14.14
CA LEU A 154 -14.98 14.10 -14.32
C LEU A 154 -14.42 13.59 -12.99
N LEU A 155 -13.46 12.67 -13.05
CA LEU A 155 -12.79 12.21 -11.86
C LEU A 155 -11.98 13.35 -11.24
N ASP A 156 -12.18 13.57 -9.94
CA ASP A 156 -11.40 14.52 -9.17
C ASP A 156 -10.04 13.90 -8.80
N ASN A 157 -9.00 14.73 -8.83
CA ASN A 157 -7.66 14.36 -8.42
C ASN A 157 -6.98 15.52 -7.67
N ARG A 158 -6.00 15.16 -6.85
CA ARG A 158 -5.31 16.14 -6.00
C ARG A 158 -3.81 15.88 -5.93
N SER A 159 -3.05 16.88 -5.52
CA SER A 159 -1.67 16.68 -5.08
C SER A 159 -1.68 15.97 -3.71
N PHE A 160 -0.75 15.04 -3.49
CA PHE A 160 -0.70 14.25 -2.27
C PHE A 160 0.72 13.75 -1.99
N GLY A 161 1.12 13.75 -0.71
CA GLY A 161 2.35 13.09 -0.26
C GLY A 161 3.65 13.69 -0.80
N GLY A 162 3.72 15.02 -0.94
CA GLY A 162 4.91 15.75 -1.40
C GLY A 162 5.01 15.92 -2.92
N VAL A 163 4.00 15.48 -3.68
CA VAL A 163 3.92 15.66 -5.13
C VAL A 163 3.27 16.98 -5.46
N GLN A 164 3.89 17.75 -6.37
CA GLN A 164 3.43 19.12 -6.72
C GLN A 164 2.34 19.18 -7.79
N VAL A 165 1.98 18.04 -8.39
CA VAL A 165 0.94 17.93 -9.41
C VAL A 165 -0.24 17.13 -8.92
N ALA A 166 -1.43 17.40 -9.47
CA ALA A 166 -2.66 16.70 -9.14
C ALA A 166 -2.74 15.37 -9.92
N ARG A 167 -2.27 14.27 -9.32
CA ARG A 167 -2.29 12.93 -9.93
C ARG A 167 -2.92 11.85 -9.04
N THR A 168 -3.34 12.21 -7.82
CA THR A 168 -3.87 11.24 -6.86
C THR A 168 -5.38 11.20 -6.94
N PHE A 169 -5.93 10.10 -7.43
CA PHE A 169 -7.35 9.78 -7.44
C PHE A 169 -7.76 9.17 -6.11
N TYR A 170 -8.96 9.42 -5.60
CA TYR A 170 -9.33 9.01 -4.26
C TYR A 170 -10.85 8.74 -4.11
N ALA A 171 -11.19 7.99 -3.08
CA ALA A 171 -12.55 7.74 -2.62
C ALA A 171 -12.66 8.11 -1.13
N ALA A 172 -12.74 9.39 -0.83
CA ALA A 172 -12.98 10.04 0.47
C ALA A 172 -12.59 9.22 1.73
N GLY A 173 -11.29 8.95 1.94
CA GLY A 173 -10.79 8.18 3.08
C GLY A 173 -10.97 6.66 3.01
N GLN A 174 -11.55 6.13 1.94
CA GLN A 174 -11.83 4.70 1.74
C GLN A 174 -11.19 4.13 0.48
N THR A 175 -10.19 4.78 -0.10
CA THR A 175 -9.65 4.41 -1.42
C THR A 175 -9.20 2.95 -1.46
N GLY A 176 -8.41 2.49 -0.50
CA GLY A 176 -7.94 1.11 -0.47
C GLY A 176 -9.07 0.10 -0.29
N GLN A 177 -10.08 0.43 0.50
CA GLN A 177 -11.27 -0.41 0.69
C GLN A 177 -12.03 -0.59 -0.62
N GLN A 178 -12.29 0.49 -1.34
CA GLN A 178 -13.07 0.47 -2.58
C GLN A 178 -12.31 -0.25 -3.71
N LEU A 179 -10.99 -0.01 -3.83
CA LEU A 179 -10.14 -0.72 -4.78
C LEU A 179 -10.09 -2.22 -4.48
N LEU A 180 -9.94 -2.60 -3.19
CA LEU A 180 -9.92 -4.01 -2.79
C LEU A 180 -11.24 -4.70 -3.06
N ILE A 181 -12.38 -4.04 -2.82
CA ILE A 181 -13.71 -4.58 -3.15
C ILE A 181 -13.83 -4.80 -4.66
N GLY A 182 -13.37 -3.86 -5.50
CA GLY A 182 -13.38 -4.00 -6.95
C GLY A 182 -12.58 -5.21 -7.42
N ALA A 183 -11.33 -5.36 -6.94
CA ALA A 183 -10.48 -6.50 -7.26
C ALA A 183 -11.04 -7.84 -6.73
N TYR A 184 -11.57 -7.82 -5.50
CA TYR A 184 -12.23 -8.98 -4.90
C TYR A 184 -13.44 -9.44 -5.72
N GLN A 185 -14.32 -8.53 -6.13
CA GLN A 185 -15.47 -8.87 -6.98
C GLN A 185 -15.04 -9.43 -8.34
N ALA A 186 -13.96 -8.92 -8.93
CA ALA A 186 -13.41 -9.44 -10.17
C ALA A 186 -12.89 -10.87 -9.99
N MET A 187 -12.21 -11.16 -8.87
CA MET A 187 -11.73 -12.49 -8.51
C MET A 187 -12.90 -13.45 -8.24
N GLU A 188 -13.90 -13.05 -7.46
CA GLU A 188 -15.07 -13.89 -7.13
C GLU A 188 -15.85 -14.33 -8.37
N ARG A 189 -15.92 -13.47 -9.41
CA ARG A 189 -16.49 -13.89 -10.71
C ARG A 189 -15.73 -15.04 -11.34
N GLN A 190 -14.42 -15.17 -11.09
CA GLN A 190 -13.62 -16.30 -11.59
C GLN A 190 -13.74 -17.53 -10.67
N VAL A 191 -13.94 -17.31 -9.37
CA VAL A 191 -14.29 -18.41 -8.44
C VAL A 191 -15.61 -19.06 -8.85
N GLU A 192 -16.64 -18.27 -9.15
CA GLU A 192 -17.93 -18.76 -9.64
C GLU A 192 -17.79 -19.54 -10.97
N LYS A 193 -16.92 -19.09 -11.88
CA LYS A 193 -16.63 -19.79 -13.13
C LYS A 193 -15.79 -21.05 -12.95
N GLY A 194 -15.22 -21.29 -11.77
CA GLY A 194 -14.38 -22.45 -11.46
C GLY A 194 -12.96 -22.36 -12.03
N THR A 195 -12.50 -21.18 -12.51
CA THR A 195 -11.12 -20.97 -12.94
C THR A 195 -10.22 -20.53 -11.79
N VAL A 196 -10.79 -20.06 -10.68
CA VAL A 196 -10.08 -19.71 -9.44
C VAL A 196 -10.63 -20.55 -8.29
N GLU A 197 -9.74 -21.23 -7.56
CA GLU A 197 -10.05 -21.93 -6.32
C GLU A 197 -9.46 -21.13 -5.14
N GLN A 198 -10.28 -20.81 -4.12
CA GLN A 198 -9.89 -19.94 -3.01
C GLN A 198 -9.75 -20.73 -1.71
N PHE A 199 -8.57 -20.59 -1.07
CA PHE A 199 -8.23 -21.19 0.22
C PHE A 199 -8.11 -20.09 1.28
N THR A 200 -9.13 -19.90 2.12
CA THR A 200 -9.09 -18.96 3.24
C THR A 200 -8.53 -19.62 4.50
N ARG A 201 -7.94 -18.82 5.42
CA ARG A 201 -7.29 -19.32 6.65
C ARG A 201 -6.19 -20.35 6.36
N HIS A 202 -5.44 -20.14 5.28
CA HIS A 202 -4.31 -20.98 4.92
C HIS A 202 -3.00 -20.20 5.06
N GLU A 203 -2.01 -20.83 5.68
CA GLU A 203 -0.66 -20.30 5.85
C GLU A 203 0.30 -21.09 4.98
N MET A 204 1.10 -20.39 4.16
CA MET A 204 2.21 -21.01 3.43
C MET A 204 3.34 -21.37 4.40
N LEU A 205 3.69 -22.63 4.47
CA LEU A 205 4.74 -23.16 5.33
C LEU A 205 6.08 -23.35 4.62
N GLU A 206 6.05 -23.72 3.33
CA GLU A 206 7.25 -23.93 2.53
C GLU A 206 6.99 -23.72 1.05
N LEU A 207 8.05 -23.31 0.32
CA LEU A 207 8.11 -23.34 -1.14
C LEU A 207 8.64 -24.70 -1.60
N ILE A 208 7.97 -25.31 -2.57
CA ILE A 208 8.43 -26.52 -3.23
C ILE A 208 9.23 -26.13 -4.46
N VAL A 209 10.49 -26.52 -4.48
CA VAL A 209 11.39 -26.33 -5.62
C VAL A 209 11.83 -27.68 -6.12
N VAL A 210 11.56 -27.97 -7.39
CA VAL A 210 11.95 -29.21 -8.07
C VAL A 210 12.74 -28.82 -9.31
N ASP A 211 13.90 -29.41 -9.50
CA ASP A 211 14.83 -29.09 -10.62
C ASP A 211 15.15 -27.59 -10.72
N GLY A 212 15.31 -26.94 -9.57
CA GLY A 212 15.59 -25.50 -9.49
C GLY A 212 14.42 -24.58 -9.81
N ARG A 213 13.22 -25.09 -10.03
CA ARG A 213 12.01 -24.31 -10.37
C ARG A 213 10.96 -24.38 -9.27
N ALA A 214 10.23 -23.31 -9.07
CA ALA A 214 9.10 -23.28 -8.15
C ALA A 214 7.94 -24.10 -8.72
N ARG A 215 7.55 -25.17 -8.02
CA ARG A 215 6.55 -26.14 -8.48
C ARG A 215 5.37 -26.30 -7.53
N GLY A 216 5.29 -25.51 -6.46
CA GLY A 216 4.18 -25.56 -5.53
C GLY A 216 4.52 -25.00 -4.15
N ILE A 217 3.61 -25.23 -3.23
CA ILE A 217 3.75 -24.85 -1.81
C ILE A 217 3.26 -25.96 -0.89
N VAL A 218 3.79 -25.97 0.33
CA VAL A 218 3.18 -26.65 1.47
C VAL A 218 2.38 -25.61 2.25
N ALA A 219 1.10 -25.86 2.48
CA ALA A 219 0.22 -24.95 3.21
C ALA A 219 -0.45 -25.67 4.38
N ARG A 220 -0.77 -24.90 5.43
CA ARG A 220 -1.54 -25.34 6.57
C ARG A 220 -2.91 -24.70 6.58
N ASP A 221 -3.97 -25.48 6.69
CA ASP A 221 -5.27 -25.02 7.10
C ASP A 221 -5.23 -24.65 8.59
N MET A 222 -5.33 -23.36 8.90
CA MET A 222 -5.30 -22.87 10.28
C MET A 222 -6.56 -23.21 11.09
N THR A 223 -7.60 -23.72 10.44
CA THR A 223 -8.85 -24.13 11.10
C THR A 223 -8.72 -25.55 11.62
N THR A 224 -8.23 -26.46 10.79
CA THR A 224 -8.11 -27.90 11.07
C THR A 224 -6.72 -28.28 11.59
N GLY A 225 -5.68 -27.50 11.24
CA GLY A 225 -4.28 -27.83 11.47
C GLY A 225 -3.69 -28.76 10.40
N GLU A 226 -4.47 -29.15 9.39
CA GLU A 226 -4.04 -30.05 8.33
C GLU A 226 -2.98 -29.39 7.45
N ILE A 227 -1.92 -30.13 7.13
CA ILE A 227 -0.83 -29.70 6.25
C ILE A 227 -0.98 -30.41 4.92
N LYS A 228 -1.12 -29.64 3.85
CA LYS A 228 -1.31 -30.14 2.47
C LYS A 228 -0.26 -29.60 1.53
N THR A 229 0.06 -30.41 0.54
CA THR A 229 0.84 -30.04 -0.63
C THR A 229 -0.09 -29.50 -1.72
N HIS A 230 0.31 -28.40 -2.34
CA HIS A 230 -0.37 -27.85 -3.52
C HIS A 230 0.67 -27.64 -4.61
N LEU A 231 0.54 -28.39 -5.70
CA LEU A 231 1.44 -28.33 -6.85
C LEU A 231 0.88 -27.41 -7.93
N ALA A 232 1.78 -26.74 -8.67
CA ALA A 232 1.46 -25.84 -9.75
C ALA A 232 2.66 -25.66 -10.72
N ASP A 233 2.41 -25.08 -11.87
CA ASP A 233 3.43 -24.75 -12.86
C ASP A 233 4.22 -23.47 -12.52
N ALA A 234 3.58 -22.55 -11.78
CA ALA A 234 4.21 -21.35 -11.27
C ALA A 234 3.63 -20.94 -9.91
N VAL A 235 4.42 -20.21 -9.11
CA VAL A 235 4.04 -19.67 -7.81
C VAL A 235 4.24 -18.15 -7.79
N VAL A 236 3.24 -17.43 -7.30
CA VAL A 236 3.25 -15.96 -7.17
C VAL A 236 3.09 -15.57 -5.71
N LEU A 237 4.04 -14.81 -5.17
CA LEU A 237 3.94 -14.24 -3.84
C LEU A 237 3.39 -12.82 -3.91
N ALA A 238 2.19 -12.64 -3.38
CA ALA A 238 1.47 -11.37 -3.26
C ALA A 238 1.15 -11.05 -1.78
N THR A 239 2.08 -11.38 -0.90
CA THR A 239 1.88 -11.44 0.56
C THR A 239 1.97 -10.09 1.24
N GLY A 240 2.24 -9.02 0.49
CA GLY A 240 2.49 -7.69 1.04
C GLY A 240 3.84 -7.58 1.72
N GLY A 241 4.03 -6.49 2.46
CA GLY A 241 5.27 -6.21 3.15
C GLY A 241 5.46 -6.98 4.46
N TYR A 242 6.58 -6.69 5.11
CA TYR A 242 6.99 -7.34 6.36
C TYR A 242 7.04 -6.38 7.56
N GLY A 243 6.17 -5.36 7.58
CA GLY A 243 6.16 -4.33 8.63
C GLY A 243 6.03 -4.86 10.05
N ASN A 244 5.41 -6.03 10.26
CA ASN A 244 5.28 -6.66 11.59
C ASN A 244 6.57 -7.33 12.10
N VAL A 245 7.67 -7.29 11.35
CA VAL A 245 9.01 -7.61 11.87
C VAL A 245 9.50 -6.51 12.80
N PHE A 246 8.99 -5.29 12.65
CA PHE A 246 9.36 -4.12 13.46
C PHE A 246 8.42 -3.92 14.65
N PHE A 247 8.88 -3.20 15.67
CA PHE A 247 8.19 -3.00 16.94
C PHE A 247 6.79 -2.37 16.80
N LEU A 248 6.66 -1.32 15.98
CA LEU A 248 5.40 -0.66 15.71
C LEU A 248 5.09 -0.74 14.23
N SER A 249 3.88 -1.17 13.88
CA SER A 249 3.46 -1.29 12.48
C SER A 249 1.98 -0.98 12.30
N THR A 250 1.66 -0.36 11.19
CA THR A 250 0.28 -0.19 10.72
C THR A 250 -0.20 -1.38 9.88
N ASN A 251 0.69 -2.33 9.55
CA ASN A 251 0.38 -3.46 8.69
C ASN A 251 -0.53 -4.48 9.38
N ALA A 252 -1.37 -5.15 8.60
CA ALA A 252 -2.12 -6.30 9.07
C ALA A 252 -1.16 -7.42 9.54
N MET A 253 -1.59 -8.23 10.52
CA MET A 253 -0.72 -9.25 11.16
C MET A 253 -0.15 -10.28 10.17
N GLY A 254 -0.81 -10.50 9.03
CA GLY A 254 -0.30 -11.36 7.96
C GLY A 254 0.91 -10.79 7.20
N CYS A 255 1.23 -9.49 7.37
CA CYS A 255 2.42 -8.86 6.79
C CYS A 255 3.65 -9.08 7.69
N ASN A 256 4.10 -10.33 7.80
CA ASN A 256 5.06 -10.78 8.81
C ASN A 256 6.31 -11.47 8.24
N ALA A 257 6.56 -11.37 6.95
CA ALA A 257 7.67 -11.97 6.21
C ALA A 257 7.65 -13.51 6.12
N THR A 258 6.68 -14.24 6.66
CA THR A 258 6.75 -15.70 6.71
C THR A 258 6.97 -16.33 5.33
N ALA A 259 6.12 -16.01 4.35
CA ALA A 259 6.22 -16.60 3.01
C ALA A 259 7.48 -16.12 2.24
N THR A 260 7.79 -14.83 2.28
CA THR A 260 8.99 -14.28 1.63
C THR A 260 10.28 -14.82 2.24
N TRP A 261 10.30 -15.05 3.55
CA TRP A 261 11.41 -15.73 4.23
C TRP A 261 11.59 -17.19 3.78
N ARG A 262 10.48 -17.93 3.59
CA ARG A 262 10.53 -19.30 3.07
C ARG A 262 11.13 -19.34 1.65
N ALA A 263 10.71 -18.44 0.80
CA ALA A 263 11.27 -18.29 -0.54
C ALA A 263 12.77 -17.93 -0.50
N HIS A 264 13.15 -17.00 0.38
CA HIS A 264 14.54 -16.58 0.55
C HIS A 264 15.43 -17.76 1.02
N ARG A 265 14.94 -18.56 1.92
CA ARG A 265 15.67 -19.78 2.36
C ARG A 265 15.86 -20.81 1.26
N LYS A 266 15.04 -20.82 0.24
CA LYS A 266 15.15 -21.70 -0.94
C LYS A 266 15.99 -21.10 -2.06
N GLY A 267 16.57 -19.90 -1.87
CA GLY A 267 17.49 -19.25 -2.81
C GLY A 267 16.93 -18.02 -3.50
N ALA A 268 15.70 -17.60 -3.24
CA ALA A 268 15.21 -16.32 -3.74
C ALA A 268 15.96 -15.15 -3.06
N PHE A 269 16.53 -14.24 -3.83
CA PHE A 269 17.25 -13.11 -3.29
C PHE A 269 16.30 -12.07 -2.71
N PHE A 270 16.83 -11.29 -1.75
CA PHE A 270 16.08 -10.25 -1.07
C PHE A 270 16.77 -8.90 -1.29
N GLY A 271 16.04 -7.91 -1.81
CA GLY A 271 16.55 -6.57 -2.09
C GLY A 271 16.12 -5.56 -1.01
N ASN A 272 16.98 -4.59 -0.72
CA ASN A 272 16.69 -3.41 0.11
C ASN A 272 16.01 -3.69 1.48
N PRO A 273 16.40 -4.70 2.26
CA PRO A 273 15.65 -5.15 3.44
C PRO A 273 15.54 -4.10 4.55
N CYS A 274 16.44 -3.11 4.58
CA CYS A 274 16.46 -2.05 5.59
C CYS A 274 15.62 -0.82 5.23
N TYR A 275 15.07 -0.74 4.02
CA TYR A 275 14.29 0.43 3.61
C TYR A 275 12.83 0.26 4.03
N THR A 276 12.46 1.02 5.04
CA THR A 276 11.10 1.07 5.56
C THR A 276 10.60 2.50 5.59
N GLN A 277 9.37 2.71 5.15
CA GLN A 277 8.70 3.99 5.26
C GLN A 277 7.95 4.07 6.59
N ILE A 278 8.16 5.15 7.31
CA ILE A 278 7.45 5.45 8.55
C ILE A 278 6.37 6.47 8.25
N HIS A 279 5.17 6.24 8.77
CA HIS A 279 4.05 7.18 8.64
C HIS A 279 3.91 8.00 9.91
N PRO A 280 3.88 9.35 9.84
CA PRO A 280 3.90 10.20 11.04
C PRO A 280 2.57 10.27 11.78
N THR A 281 1.44 9.98 11.13
CA THR A 281 0.09 10.22 11.67
C THR A 281 -0.63 8.91 12.04
N CYS A 282 0.02 8.03 12.81
CA CYS A 282 -0.65 6.83 13.31
C CYS A 282 -1.21 7.09 14.70
N ILE A 283 -2.38 6.52 15.02
CA ILE A 283 -2.92 6.55 16.37
C ILE A 283 -2.00 5.71 17.26
N PRO A 284 -1.45 6.24 18.36
CA PRO A 284 -0.63 5.47 19.30
C PRO A 284 -1.41 4.29 19.88
N VAL A 285 -0.72 3.40 20.59
CA VAL A 285 -1.38 2.29 21.28
C VAL A 285 -2.46 2.85 22.22
N ALA A 286 -3.71 2.49 21.96
CA ALA A 286 -4.90 2.99 22.68
C ALA A 286 -5.53 1.94 23.58
N GLY A 287 -5.00 0.69 23.64
CA GLY A 287 -5.52 -0.38 24.51
C GLY A 287 -4.81 -1.70 24.30
N ASP A 288 -4.98 -2.62 25.26
CA ASP A 288 -4.27 -3.91 25.34
C ASP A 288 -4.60 -4.88 24.19
N TYR A 289 -5.73 -4.67 23.51
CA TYR A 289 -6.23 -5.56 22.47
C TYR A 289 -6.01 -5.03 21.05
N GLN A 290 -5.30 -3.92 20.91
CA GLN A 290 -5.00 -3.35 19.61
C GLN A 290 -3.98 -4.22 18.86
N SER A 291 -4.39 -4.84 17.76
CA SER A 291 -3.57 -5.77 16.99
C SER A 291 -2.56 -5.09 16.06
N LYS A 292 -2.79 -3.82 15.72
CA LYS A 292 -1.95 -2.99 14.87
C LYS A 292 -2.23 -1.52 15.16
N LEU A 293 -1.29 -0.62 14.81
CA LEU A 293 -1.57 0.81 14.87
C LEU A 293 -2.48 1.21 13.72
N THR A 294 -3.45 2.07 14.01
CA THR A 294 -4.33 2.60 12.97
C THR A 294 -3.70 3.81 12.31
N LEU A 295 -3.57 3.74 11.00
CA LEU A 295 -3.13 4.85 10.18
C LEU A 295 -4.23 5.91 10.09
N MET A 296 -3.87 7.17 10.29
CA MET A 296 -4.71 8.32 9.96
C MET A 296 -4.23 8.97 8.67
N SER A 297 -5.16 9.45 7.87
CA SER A 297 -4.81 10.10 6.59
C SER A 297 -3.86 11.28 6.82
N GLU A 298 -2.81 11.34 6.01
CA GLU A 298 -1.85 12.44 6.04
C GLU A 298 -2.47 13.79 5.68
N SER A 299 -3.62 13.79 4.99
CA SER A 299 -4.37 15.01 4.68
C SER A 299 -4.81 15.80 5.91
N LEU A 300 -4.86 15.16 7.09
CA LEU A 300 -5.11 15.84 8.36
C LEU A 300 -4.08 16.92 8.65
N ARG A 301 -2.83 16.78 8.17
CA ARG A 301 -1.76 17.77 8.35
C ARG A 301 -1.93 19.03 7.50
N ASN A 302 -2.87 19.03 6.55
CA ASN A 302 -3.15 20.20 5.72
C ASN A 302 -3.79 21.34 6.55
N ASP A 303 -4.62 20.97 7.52
CA ASP A 303 -5.34 21.94 8.34
C ASP A 303 -5.05 21.78 9.85
N GLY A 304 -4.58 20.61 10.28
CA GLY A 304 -4.18 20.36 11.66
C GLY A 304 -2.74 20.80 11.94
N ARG A 305 -2.49 21.39 13.12
CA ARG A 305 -1.18 21.82 13.58
C ARG A 305 -0.60 20.79 14.56
N ILE A 306 0.70 20.50 14.39
CA ILE A 306 1.41 19.52 15.22
C ILE A 306 2.23 20.22 16.28
N TRP A 307 2.02 19.84 17.55
CA TRP A 307 2.73 20.43 18.67
C TRP A 307 3.00 19.45 19.83
N VAL A 308 3.91 19.80 20.71
CA VAL A 308 4.16 19.19 22.01
C VAL A 308 4.29 20.30 23.07
N PRO A 309 4.20 20.01 24.37
CA PRO A 309 4.53 20.97 25.41
C PRO A 309 5.98 21.46 25.28
N LYS A 310 6.27 22.73 25.61
CA LYS A 310 7.62 23.23 25.67
C LYS A 310 8.42 22.60 26.82
N ASN A 311 7.79 22.40 27.96
CA ASN A 311 8.40 21.83 29.15
C ASN A 311 8.03 20.35 29.30
N ARG A 312 8.95 19.55 29.83
CA ARG A 312 8.72 18.10 30.06
C ARG A 312 7.63 17.84 31.09
N ASP A 313 7.57 18.67 32.13
CA ASP A 313 6.59 18.50 33.23
C ASP A 313 5.15 18.73 32.76
N ASP A 314 4.96 19.51 31.70
CA ASP A 314 3.65 19.77 31.10
C ASP A 314 3.12 18.59 30.28
N ALA A 315 3.94 17.58 30.00
CA ALA A 315 3.54 16.39 29.24
C ALA A 315 2.49 15.51 29.96
N GLU A 316 2.27 15.74 31.27
CA GLU A 316 1.26 15.07 32.08
C GLU A 316 -0.06 15.83 32.16
N LYS A 317 -0.07 17.12 31.82
CA LYS A 317 -1.26 17.97 31.82
C LYS A 317 -2.24 17.58 30.72
N ALA A 318 -3.52 17.86 30.94
CA ALA A 318 -4.50 17.77 29.86
C ALA A 318 -4.15 18.80 28.76
N PRO A 319 -4.39 18.48 27.48
CA PRO A 319 -4.03 19.40 26.39
C PRO A 319 -4.75 20.75 26.46
N THR A 320 -5.93 20.80 27.08
CA THR A 320 -6.72 22.01 27.33
C THR A 320 -6.09 22.93 28.36
N ASP A 321 -5.27 22.39 29.28
CA ASP A 321 -4.64 23.13 30.37
C ASP A 321 -3.29 23.72 29.94
N ILE A 322 -2.81 23.40 28.73
CA ILE A 322 -1.58 23.92 28.15
C ILE A 322 -1.90 25.15 27.31
N VAL A 323 -1.56 26.31 27.82
CA VAL A 323 -1.79 27.59 27.11
C VAL A 323 -0.97 27.65 25.82
N GLU A 324 -1.42 28.47 24.87
CA GLU A 324 -0.77 28.60 23.54
C GLU A 324 0.73 28.97 23.66
N GLY A 325 1.09 29.83 24.61
CA GLY A 325 2.47 30.22 24.88
C GLY A 325 3.39 29.08 25.29
N ASP A 326 2.86 27.98 25.84
CA ASP A 326 3.61 26.80 26.29
C ASP A 326 3.58 25.64 25.28
N ARG A 327 3.02 25.85 24.10
CA ARG A 327 3.01 24.89 22.99
C ARG A 327 4.23 25.12 22.10
N ASP A 328 4.91 24.04 21.74
CA ASP A 328 5.99 24.03 20.74
C ASP A 328 5.50 23.42 19.43
N TYR A 329 5.23 24.24 18.44
CA TYR A 329 4.92 23.84 17.07
C TYR A 329 6.24 23.53 16.35
N TYR A 330 6.92 22.49 16.79
CA TYR A 330 8.30 22.17 16.45
C TYR A 330 8.57 22.02 14.94
N LEU A 331 7.61 21.50 14.13
CA LEU A 331 7.78 21.43 12.68
C LEU A 331 7.77 22.80 12.02
N GLU A 332 6.85 23.68 12.44
CA GLU A 332 6.76 25.05 11.94
C GLU A 332 7.99 25.87 12.33
N ARG A 333 8.49 25.66 13.55
CA ARG A 333 9.69 26.34 14.07
C ARG A 333 10.97 25.89 13.35
N ILE A 334 11.13 24.58 13.11
CA ILE A 334 12.37 24.04 12.50
C ILE A 334 12.34 24.18 10.97
N TYR A 335 11.17 24.07 10.36
CA TYR A 335 10.97 24.07 8.91
C TYR A 335 9.92 25.11 8.47
N PRO A 336 10.18 26.42 8.61
CA PRO A 336 9.16 27.46 8.38
C PRO A 336 8.52 27.42 6.99
N SER A 337 9.27 26.99 5.96
CA SER A 337 8.79 26.95 4.57
C SER A 337 7.80 25.83 4.29
N PHE A 338 7.80 24.76 5.09
CA PHE A 338 6.94 23.58 4.92
C PHE A 338 5.95 23.39 6.07
N GLY A 339 6.31 23.82 7.27
CA GLY A 339 5.52 23.66 8.48
C GLY A 339 5.12 22.20 8.70
N ASN A 340 3.84 21.98 8.93
CA ASN A 340 3.29 20.63 9.15
C ASN A 340 3.32 19.74 7.90
N LEU A 341 3.63 20.27 6.70
CA LEU A 341 3.64 19.55 5.42
C LEU A 341 5.01 19.01 5.03
N VAL A 342 6.00 19.05 5.93
CA VAL A 342 7.30 18.40 5.69
C VAL A 342 7.16 16.93 5.31
N PRO A 343 8.10 16.37 4.52
CA PRO A 343 8.10 14.95 4.15
C PRO A 343 7.93 14.01 5.36
N ARG A 344 7.39 12.81 5.10
CA ARG A 344 7.03 11.82 6.14
C ARG A 344 8.19 11.43 7.04
N ASP A 345 9.36 11.22 6.47
CA ASP A 345 10.58 10.85 7.20
C ASP A 345 11.02 11.96 8.15
N ILE A 346 10.95 13.22 7.72
CA ILE A 346 11.27 14.39 8.54
C ILE A 346 10.25 14.50 9.67
N ALA A 347 8.95 14.51 9.37
CA ALA A 347 7.91 14.61 10.39
C ALA A 347 8.02 13.49 11.43
N SER A 348 8.28 12.26 10.97
CA SER A 348 8.41 11.08 11.84
C SER A 348 9.64 11.16 12.75
N ARG A 349 10.77 11.59 12.19
CA ARG A 349 12.03 11.75 12.95
C ARG A 349 11.90 12.81 14.02
N GLN A 350 11.31 13.96 13.67
CA GLN A 350 11.12 15.04 14.64
C GLN A 350 10.11 14.67 15.73
N ALA A 351 9.02 13.99 15.41
CA ALA A 351 8.08 13.47 16.40
C ALA A 351 8.76 12.51 17.39
N LYS A 352 9.63 11.61 16.87
CA LYS A 352 10.43 10.73 17.73
C LYS A 352 11.39 11.53 18.62
N ASN A 353 12.10 12.52 18.06
CA ASN A 353 13.08 13.32 18.80
C ASN A 353 12.43 14.04 19.99
N VAL A 354 11.32 14.73 19.78
CA VAL A 354 10.63 15.45 20.87
C VAL A 354 10.07 14.51 21.95
N CYS A 355 9.67 13.28 21.56
CA CYS A 355 9.27 12.26 22.53
C CYS A 355 10.47 11.72 23.32
N ASP A 356 11.62 11.50 22.70
CA ASP A 356 12.85 11.05 23.35
C ASP A 356 13.45 12.16 24.26
N GLU A 357 13.18 13.43 23.96
CA GLU A 357 13.45 14.57 24.84
C GLU A 357 12.56 14.60 26.10
N GLY A 358 11.58 13.70 26.22
CA GLY A 358 10.63 13.63 27.34
C GLY A 358 9.42 14.54 27.21
N ARG A 359 9.23 15.23 26.07
CA ARG A 359 8.09 16.13 25.79
C ARG A 359 6.92 15.44 25.09
N GLY A 360 7.02 14.11 24.88
CA GLY A 360 5.93 13.30 24.31
C GLY A 360 4.71 13.28 25.22
N VAL A 361 3.54 13.10 24.63
CA VAL A 361 2.23 13.11 25.31
C VAL A 361 1.55 11.75 25.27
N GLY A 362 0.48 11.58 26.05
CA GLY A 362 -0.28 10.34 26.13
C GLY A 362 0.29 9.33 27.14
N PRO A 363 -0.17 8.06 27.12
CA PRO A 363 0.31 7.04 28.03
C PRO A 363 1.79 6.74 27.89
N LYS A 364 2.46 6.41 29.01
CA LYS A 364 3.85 5.94 28.98
C LYS A 364 3.94 4.53 28.36
N VAL A 365 4.91 4.35 27.47
CA VAL A 365 5.32 3.05 26.92
C VAL A 365 6.79 2.88 27.28
N GLY A 366 7.08 2.08 28.31
CA GLY A 366 8.37 2.10 28.98
C GLY A 366 8.59 3.44 29.68
N ASP A 367 9.78 4.02 29.49
CA ASP A 367 10.16 5.28 30.15
C ASP A 367 9.66 6.54 29.43
N PHE A 368 9.08 6.41 28.25
CA PHE A 368 8.70 7.54 27.39
C PHE A 368 7.22 7.58 27.07
N ARG A 369 6.69 8.78 26.90
CA ARG A 369 5.38 9.01 26.27
C ARG A 369 5.56 9.05 24.76
N ARG A 370 4.81 8.23 24.05
CA ARG A 370 4.93 8.04 22.59
C ARG A 370 3.73 8.67 21.88
N GLY A 371 3.68 9.99 21.87
CA GLY A 371 2.65 10.76 21.17
C GLY A 371 3.03 12.22 20.99
N VAL A 372 2.49 12.84 19.96
CA VAL A 372 2.46 14.29 19.75
C VAL A 372 1.04 14.69 19.45
N TYR A 373 0.66 15.94 19.70
CA TYR A 373 -0.68 16.43 19.38
C TYR A 373 -0.79 16.87 17.93
N LEU A 374 -1.94 16.58 17.32
CA LEU A 374 -2.42 17.11 16.05
C LEU A 374 -3.73 17.85 16.32
N ASP A 375 -3.71 19.15 16.27
CA ASP A 375 -4.73 20.06 16.77
C ASP A 375 -5.50 20.73 15.64
N PHE A 376 -6.82 20.74 15.73
CA PHE A 376 -7.72 21.33 14.75
C PHE A 376 -8.43 22.59 15.27
N ALA A 377 -8.08 23.11 16.44
CA ALA A 377 -8.70 24.30 17.00
C ALA A 377 -8.65 25.49 16.04
N ASP A 378 -7.46 25.80 15.48
CA ASP A 378 -7.28 26.86 14.51
C ASP A 378 -8.04 26.63 13.22
N ALA A 379 -8.12 25.37 12.75
CA ALA A 379 -8.89 25.02 11.57
C ALA A 379 -10.40 25.24 11.79
N MET A 380 -10.90 24.87 12.95
CA MET A 380 -12.33 25.10 13.30
C MET A 380 -12.66 26.58 13.48
N ALA A 381 -11.72 27.38 13.99
CA ALA A 381 -11.89 28.84 14.08
C ALA A 381 -11.91 29.51 12.69
N ARG A 382 -11.08 29.02 11.77
CA ARG A 382 -10.94 29.58 10.41
C ARG A 382 -12.04 29.15 9.44
N MET A 383 -12.44 27.87 9.47
CA MET A 383 -13.33 27.25 8.48
C MET A 383 -14.73 26.93 9.02
N SER A 384 -15.00 26.99 10.27
CA SER A 384 -16.13 26.43 11.01
C SER A 384 -16.00 24.92 11.29
N LYS A 385 -16.73 24.49 12.35
CA LYS A 385 -16.79 23.07 12.75
C LYS A 385 -17.48 22.20 11.69
N GLU A 386 -18.49 22.76 11.01
CA GLU A 386 -19.27 22.08 9.97
C GLU A 386 -18.42 21.79 8.73
N GLN A 387 -17.62 22.74 8.29
CA GLN A 387 -16.69 22.56 7.15
C GLN A 387 -15.58 21.58 7.49
N VAL A 388 -15.04 21.60 8.70
CA VAL A 388 -14.08 20.60 9.18
C VAL A 388 -14.71 19.22 9.23
N LYS A 389 -15.98 19.11 9.66
CA LYS A 389 -16.74 17.86 9.66
C LYS A 389 -17.00 17.33 8.25
N GLU A 390 -17.36 18.16 7.31
CA GLU A 390 -17.52 17.76 5.90
C GLU A 390 -16.21 17.19 5.33
N LYS A 391 -15.08 17.83 5.63
CA LYS A 391 -13.77 17.46 5.10
C LYS A 391 -13.15 16.24 5.80
N TYR A 392 -13.29 16.11 7.10
CA TYR A 392 -12.57 15.12 7.94
C TYR A 392 -13.45 14.27 8.86
N GLY A 393 -14.76 14.46 8.88
CA GLY A 393 -15.65 13.84 9.86
C GLY A 393 -15.53 12.33 9.97
N ASN A 394 -15.42 11.64 8.85
CA ASN A 394 -15.21 10.19 8.84
C ASN A 394 -13.89 9.74 9.51
N LEU A 395 -12.84 10.57 9.43
CA LEU A 395 -11.55 10.30 10.07
C LEU A 395 -11.63 10.60 11.58
N PHE A 396 -12.34 11.66 11.95
CA PHE A 396 -12.60 12.02 13.35
C PHE A 396 -13.44 10.97 14.05
N ASP A 397 -14.54 10.50 13.42
CA ASP A 397 -15.37 9.41 13.94
C ASP A 397 -14.55 8.12 14.14
N MET A 398 -13.62 7.84 13.22
CA MET A 398 -12.73 6.68 13.35
C MET A 398 -11.78 6.83 14.55
N TYR A 399 -11.18 8.01 14.72
CA TYR A 399 -10.31 8.31 15.85
C TYR A 399 -11.06 8.17 17.18
N GLU A 400 -12.23 8.80 17.28
CA GLU A 400 -13.07 8.78 18.49
C GLU A 400 -13.50 7.35 18.86
N ARG A 401 -13.87 6.51 17.88
CA ARG A 401 -14.22 5.10 18.14
C ARG A 401 -13.05 4.28 18.68
N ILE A 402 -11.83 4.63 18.36
CA ILE A 402 -10.62 3.92 18.80
C ILE A 402 -10.14 4.43 20.14
N THR A 403 -10.15 5.75 20.35
CA THR A 403 -9.54 6.40 21.51
C THR A 403 -10.53 6.81 22.58
N GLY A 404 -11.80 7.00 22.22
CA GLY A 404 -12.82 7.60 23.07
C GLY A 404 -12.72 9.13 23.19
N GLU A 405 -11.83 9.78 22.43
CA GLU A 405 -11.59 11.22 22.45
C GLU A 405 -12.13 11.87 21.18
N SER A 406 -12.88 12.96 21.32
CA SER A 406 -13.42 13.71 20.18
C SER A 406 -12.43 14.73 19.65
N PRO A 407 -11.97 14.65 18.40
CA PRO A 407 -11.06 15.64 17.78
C PRO A 407 -11.66 17.05 17.65
N TYR A 408 -12.98 17.18 17.87
CA TYR A 408 -13.64 18.48 17.91
C TYR A 408 -13.49 19.21 19.26
N GLU A 409 -13.02 18.51 20.29
CA GLU A 409 -12.94 19.00 21.65
C GLU A 409 -11.51 19.03 22.18
N VAL A 410 -10.72 18.00 21.81
CA VAL A 410 -9.34 17.84 22.24
C VAL A 410 -8.44 17.48 21.05
N PRO A 411 -7.15 17.87 21.05
CA PRO A 411 -6.21 17.48 20.01
C PRO A 411 -6.07 15.97 19.88
N MET A 412 -5.96 15.48 18.64
CA MET A 412 -5.64 14.09 18.37
C MET A 412 -4.21 13.76 18.81
N ARG A 413 -4.00 12.57 19.35
CA ARG A 413 -2.66 12.02 19.58
C ARG A 413 -2.22 11.19 18.41
N ILE A 414 -1.04 11.49 17.88
CA ILE A 414 -0.42 10.75 16.78
C ILE A 414 1.02 10.36 17.12
N TYR A 415 1.52 9.28 16.51
CA TYR A 415 2.91 8.84 16.64
C TYR A 415 3.37 8.12 15.38
N PRO A 416 4.67 8.21 15.02
CA PRO A 416 5.22 7.49 13.87
C PRO A 416 5.19 5.97 14.04
N ALA A 417 4.87 5.27 12.95
CA ALA A 417 4.95 3.81 12.89
C ALA A 417 5.38 3.33 11.50
N VAL A 418 6.01 2.15 11.44
CA VAL A 418 6.32 1.50 10.17
C VAL A 418 5.04 1.25 9.40
N HIS A 419 5.02 1.71 8.15
CA HIS A 419 3.81 1.69 7.32
C HIS A 419 3.98 0.93 6.01
N TYR A 420 5.16 0.98 5.40
CA TYR A 420 5.46 0.33 4.13
C TYR A 420 6.90 -0.15 4.10
N THR A 421 7.14 -1.32 3.54
CA THR A 421 8.49 -1.86 3.33
C THR A 421 8.83 -1.75 1.84
N MET A 422 9.84 -0.91 1.50
CA MET A 422 10.32 -0.78 0.13
C MET A 422 11.20 -1.94 -0.28
N GLY A 423 11.78 -2.66 0.66
CA GLY A 423 12.46 -3.93 0.43
C GLY A 423 11.48 -5.05 0.18
N GLY A 424 11.99 -6.15 -0.36
CA GLY A 424 11.21 -7.34 -0.67
C GLY A 424 12.05 -8.35 -1.45
N LEU A 425 11.42 -9.38 -2.00
CA LEU A 425 12.10 -10.30 -2.88
C LEU A 425 12.65 -9.56 -4.10
N TRP A 426 13.87 -9.90 -4.46
CA TRP A 426 14.46 -9.42 -5.70
C TRP A 426 13.68 -9.99 -6.89
N VAL A 427 13.38 -9.16 -7.86
CA VAL A 427 12.70 -9.54 -9.09
C VAL A 427 13.38 -8.87 -10.29
N ASP A 428 13.29 -9.50 -11.44
CA ASP A 428 13.73 -8.93 -12.72
C ASP A 428 12.65 -7.99 -13.32
N TYR A 429 12.81 -7.64 -14.59
CA TYR A 429 11.81 -6.85 -15.31
C TYR A 429 10.47 -7.58 -15.49
N ASN A 430 10.47 -8.91 -15.46
CA ASN A 430 9.27 -9.74 -15.60
C ASN A 430 8.54 -10.00 -14.26
N LEU A 431 9.02 -9.45 -13.15
CA LEU A 431 8.59 -9.75 -11.77
C LEU A 431 8.93 -11.19 -11.34
N GLU A 432 9.83 -11.87 -12.04
CA GLU A 432 10.35 -13.19 -11.68
C GLU A 432 11.51 -13.03 -10.69
N THR A 433 11.57 -13.91 -9.69
CA THR A 433 12.65 -13.93 -8.72
C THR A 433 13.88 -14.65 -9.27
N THR A 434 14.92 -14.85 -8.47
CA THR A 434 16.07 -15.69 -8.82
C THR A 434 15.75 -17.19 -8.90
N ILE A 435 14.54 -17.60 -8.51
CA ILE A 435 14.05 -18.97 -8.67
C ILE A 435 13.07 -18.98 -9.86
N PRO A 436 13.38 -19.65 -10.98
CA PRO A 436 12.48 -19.76 -12.11
C PRO A 436 11.09 -20.27 -11.71
N GLY A 437 10.04 -19.64 -12.26
CA GLY A 437 8.65 -19.96 -11.93
C GLY A 437 8.16 -19.37 -10.61
N LEU A 438 8.99 -18.64 -9.86
CA LEU A 438 8.58 -17.90 -8.67
C LEU A 438 8.53 -16.40 -8.96
N TYR A 439 7.37 -15.80 -8.79
CA TYR A 439 7.11 -14.38 -8.99
C TYR A 439 6.80 -13.67 -7.68
N ALA A 440 7.12 -12.39 -7.57
CA ALA A 440 6.72 -11.56 -6.44
C ALA A 440 6.12 -10.23 -6.92
N ILE A 441 4.91 -9.90 -6.44
CA ILE A 441 4.13 -8.74 -6.89
C ILE A 441 3.68 -7.85 -5.73
N GLY A 442 3.46 -6.57 -6.02
CA GLY A 442 3.10 -5.56 -5.04
C GLY A 442 4.19 -5.34 -4.00
N GLU A 443 3.82 -5.07 -2.77
CA GLU A 443 4.76 -4.78 -1.67
C GLU A 443 5.67 -5.96 -1.29
N ALA A 444 5.46 -7.16 -1.86
CA ALA A 444 6.33 -8.31 -1.63
C ALA A 444 7.65 -8.24 -2.43
N ASN A 445 7.74 -7.40 -3.46
CA ASN A 445 8.96 -7.16 -4.23
C ASN A 445 9.62 -5.80 -3.90
N PHE A 446 10.88 -5.64 -4.29
CA PHE A 446 11.73 -4.49 -3.94
C PHE A 446 11.82 -3.41 -5.03
N SER A 447 11.30 -3.62 -6.25
CA SER A 447 11.82 -2.97 -7.45
C SER A 447 11.48 -1.49 -7.61
N ASP A 448 10.31 -1.02 -7.12
CA ASP A 448 9.71 0.21 -7.65
C ASP A 448 9.93 1.48 -6.81
N HIS A 449 10.28 1.35 -5.52
CA HIS A 449 10.22 2.50 -4.61
C HIS A 449 11.56 2.94 -4.02
N GLY A 450 12.65 2.22 -4.30
CA GLY A 450 13.97 2.59 -3.80
C GLY A 450 14.03 2.70 -2.28
N ALA A 451 14.58 3.80 -1.77
CA ALA A 451 14.73 4.02 -0.33
C ALA A 451 13.50 4.64 0.34
N ASN A 452 12.61 5.28 -0.42
CA ASN A 452 11.41 5.92 0.12
C ASN A 452 10.32 6.00 -0.96
N ARG A 453 9.10 5.60 -0.60
CA ARG A 453 7.95 5.54 -1.51
C ARG A 453 7.19 6.87 -1.55
N LEU A 454 6.80 7.32 -2.74
CA LEU A 454 5.85 8.42 -2.87
C LEU A 454 4.49 8.06 -2.27
N GLY A 455 3.82 9.03 -1.66
CA GLY A 455 2.45 8.87 -1.20
C GLY A 455 1.54 8.40 -2.35
N ALA A 456 0.56 7.53 -2.05
CA ALA A 456 -0.41 6.97 -3.01
C ALA A 456 0.14 6.05 -4.11
N SER A 457 1.44 5.69 -4.13
CA SER A 457 2.03 4.81 -5.15
C SER A 457 1.92 3.31 -4.82
N SER A 458 1.70 2.91 -3.56
CA SER A 458 1.57 1.49 -3.19
C SER A 458 0.39 0.79 -3.87
N LEU A 459 -0.80 1.42 -3.85
CA LEU A 459 -1.98 0.86 -4.49
C LEU A 459 -1.82 0.80 -6.01
N MET A 460 -1.12 1.80 -6.59
CA MET A 460 -0.77 1.83 -8.01
C MET A 460 0.09 0.62 -8.38
N GLN A 461 1.17 0.35 -7.64
CA GLN A 461 2.03 -0.81 -7.85
C GLN A 461 1.24 -2.12 -7.77
N CYS A 462 0.44 -2.31 -6.72
CA CYS A 462 -0.34 -3.53 -6.56
C CYS A 462 -1.24 -3.85 -7.76
N LEU A 463 -1.93 -2.83 -8.30
CA LEU A 463 -2.83 -3.01 -9.45
C LEU A 463 -2.09 -3.07 -10.79
N ALA A 464 -0.97 -2.34 -10.93
CA ALA A 464 -0.11 -2.46 -12.09
C ALA A 464 0.41 -3.89 -12.23
N ASP A 465 1.03 -4.40 -11.16
CA ASP A 465 1.60 -5.74 -11.15
C ASP A 465 0.53 -6.81 -11.38
N GLY A 466 -0.61 -6.71 -10.67
CA GLY A 466 -1.63 -7.74 -10.71
C GLY A 466 -2.49 -7.75 -11.97
N TYR A 467 -2.92 -6.60 -12.47
CA TYR A 467 -3.79 -6.54 -13.65
C TYR A 467 -3.04 -6.54 -14.98
N PHE A 468 -1.86 -5.90 -15.04
CA PHE A 468 -1.23 -5.59 -16.31
C PHE A 468 0.14 -6.25 -16.50
N VAL A 469 1.00 -6.24 -15.48
CA VAL A 469 2.39 -6.70 -15.66
C VAL A 469 2.48 -8.21 -15.56
N LEU A 470 2.17 -8.80 -14.40
CA LEU A 470 2.30 -10.24 -14.18
C LEU A 470 1.57 -11.09 -15.23
N PRO A 471 0.29 -10.80 -15.58
CA PRO A 471 -0.40 -11.62 -16.59
C PRO A 471 0.27 -11.61 -17.96
N ASN A 472 1.03 -10.58 -18.28
CA ASN A 472 1.81 -10.51 -19.51
C ASN A 472 3.15 -11.23 -19.39
N THR A 473 3.88 -11.03 -18.29
CA THR A 473 5.24 -11.55 -18.15
C THR A 473 5.27 -13.05 -17.81
N ILE A 474 4.35 -13.54 -16.99
CA ILE A 474 4.25 -14.98 -16.65
C ILE A 474 3.90 -15.85 -17.86
N ARG A 475 3.29 -15.26 -18.90
CA ARG A 475 2.97 -15.99 -20.14
C ARG A 475 4.20 -16.50 -20.84
N ASP A 476 5.29 -15.76 -20.83
CA ASP A 476 6.55 -16.19 -21.46
C ASP A 476 7.06 -17.48 -20.82
N TYR A 477 7.08 -17.52 -19.48
CA TYR A 477 7.45 -18.72 -18.74
C TYR A 477 6.48 -19.87 -18.98
N LEU A 478 5.18 -19.64 -18.88
CA LEU A 478 4.16 -20.68 -19.06
C LEU A 478 4.08 -21.20 -20.50
N ALA A 479 4.53 -20.42 -21.49
CA ALA A 479 4.56 -20.83 -22.88
C ALA A 479 5.66 -21.87 -23.18
N ASP A 480 6.67 -21.94 -22.31
CA ASP A 480 7.73 -22.97 -22.41
C ASP A 480 7.25 -24.34 -21.88
N GLY A 481 6.03 -24.40 -21.29
CA GLY A 481 5.41 -25.64 -20.89
C GLY A 481 4.76 -26.41 -22.08
N PRO A 482 4.24 -27.60 -21.84
CA PRO A 482 3.97 -28.19 -20.52
C PRO A 482 5.24 -28.65 -19.81
N PHE A 483 5.35 -28.32 -18.52
CA PHE A 483 6.42 -28.82 -17.68
C PHE A 483 6.13 -30.27 -17.24
N ASP A 484 7.18 -31.01 -16.87
CA ASP A 484 7.04 -32.35 -16.34
C ASP A 484 6.14 -32.34 -15.11
N LYS A 485 5.29 -33.34 -14.99
CA LYS A 485 4.38 -33.46 -13.87
C LYS A 485 5.15 -33.81 -12.61
N VAL A 486 5.06 -32.95 -11.61
CA VAL A 486 5.51 -33.24 -10.26
C VAL A 486 4.42 -33.97 -9.51
N THR A 487 4.78 -35.03 -8.79
CA THR A 487 3.86 -35.84 -7.99
C THR A 487 4.11 -35.63 -6.49
N ASP A 488 3.13 -35.98 -5.64
CA ASP A 488 3.23 -35.79 -4.19
C ASP A 488 4.31 -36.68 -3.51
N ASP A 489 4.79 -37.68 -4.19
CA ASP A 489 5.84 -38.60 -3.78
C ASP A 489 7.25 -38.21 -4.27
N ALA A 490 7.39 -37.17 -5.05
CA ALA A 490 8.69 -36.63 -5.44
C ALA A 490 9.53 -36.31 -4.19
N PRO A 491 10.83 -36.63 -4.17
CA PRO A 491 11.70 -36.46 -2.99
C PRO A 491 11.66 -35.06 -2.40
N GLU A 492 11.71 -34.03 -3.25
CA GLU A 492 11.70 -32.62 -2.85
C GLU A 492 10.35 -32.21 -2.23
N VAL A 493 9.25 -32.80 -2.70
CA VAL A 493 7.90 -32.59 -2.16
C VAL A 493 7.76 -33.23 -0.78
N VAL A 494 8.24 -34.47 -0.65
CA VAL A 494 8.26 -35.20 0.62
C VAL A 494 9.12 -34.49 1.65
N GLU A 495 10.32 -34.01 1.27
CA GLU A 495 11.20 -33.23 2.12
C GLU A 495 10.55 -31.91 2.56
N ALA A 496 9.97 -31.15 1.62
CA ALA A 496 9.29 -29.89 1.93
C ALA A 496 8.15 -30.09 2.95
N ARG A 497 7.45 -31.21 2.90
CA ARG A 497 6.38 -31.56 3.84
C ARG A 497 6.90 -32.08 5.17
N ALA A 498 7.94 -32.92 5.18
CA ALA A 498 8.46 -33.58 6.39
C ALA A 498 9.06 -32.61 7.41
N GLY A 499 9.71 -31.54 6.96
CA GLY A 499 10.30 -30.50 7.82
C GLY A 499 9.27 -29.63 8.57
N ARG A 500 7.97 -29.92 8.48
CA ARG A 500 6.87 -29.06 8.97
C ARG A 500 5.89 -29.73 9.93
N GLY A 501 6.30 -30.83 10.55
CA GLY A 501 5.50 -31.47 11.60
C GLY A 501 5.19 -30.54 12.78
N PRO A 502 4.14 -30.84 13.59
CA PRO A 502 3.63 -29.95 14.64
C PRO A 502 4.66 -29.52 15.69
N ALA A 503 5.73 -30.30 15.87
CA ALA A 503 6.77 -30.03 16.87
C ALA A 503 7.75 -28.91 16.45
N ALA A 504 8.04 -28.77 15.15
CA ALA A 504 8.96 -27.74 14.65
C ALA A 504 8.32 -26.33 14.65
N GLU A 505 7.00 -26.24 14.59
CA GLU A 505 6.26 -24.99 14.49
C GLU A 505 5.82 -24.37 15.81
N ALA A 506 5.73 -25.15 16.89
CA ALA A 506 5.43 -24.62 18.22
C ALA A 506 6.43 -23.56 18.69
N ALA A 507 7.62 -23.52 18.07
CA ALA A 507 8.67 -22.52 18.34
C ALA A 507 8.46 -21.18 17.60
N PHE A 508 7.59 -21.09 16.60
CA PHE A 508 7.54 -19.94 15.65
C PHE A 508 6.20 -19.22 15.57
N HIS A 509 5.41 -19.17 16.64
CA HIS A 509 4.21 -18.34 16.67
C HIS A 509 4.58 -16.88 17.00
N PRO A 510 4.40 -15.91 16.06
CA PRO A 510 4.62 -14.48 16.32
C PRO A 510 3.82 -13.94 17.51
N GLY A 511 2.62 -14.47 17.75
CA GLY A 511 1.78 -14.10 18.88
C GLY A 511 2.32 -14.51 20.26
N ARG A 512 3.20 -15.51 20.35
CA ARG A 512 3.90 -15.87 21.60
C ARG A 512 5.15 -15.05 21.83
N ALA A 513 5.85 -14.63 20.77
CA ALA A 513 7.01 -13.74 20.86
C ALA A 513 6.59 -12.34 21.34
N GLN A 514 5.48 -11.79 20.83
CA GLN A 514 4.96 -10.51 21.32
C GLN A 514 4.51 -10.54 22.78
N ARG A 515 3.96 -11.65 23.28
CA ARG A 515 3.60 -11.78 24.70
C ARG A 515 4.81 -11.90 25.64
N ARG A 516 5.97 -12.33 25.14
CA ARG A 516 7.20 -12.44 25.95
C ARG A 516 8.04 -11.17 25.98
N LEU A 517 7.80 -10.22 25.07
CA LEU A 517 8.52 -8.93 25.02
C LEU A 517 7.83 -7.83 25.84
N LEU A 518 6.65 -8.10 26.41
CA LEU A 518 6.07 -7.23 27.42
C LEU A 518 6.75 -7.51 28.77
N PRO A 519 7.24 -6.50 29.51
CA PRO A 519 7.86 -6.69 30.81
C PRO A 519 6.89 -7.42 31.75
N GLN A 520 7.32 -8.48 32.40
CA GLN A 520 6.54 -9.24 33.40
C GLN A 520 6.29 -8.43 34.69
N GLY A 521 6.13 -7.12 34.64
CA GLY A 521 5.95 -6.24 35.79
C GLY A 521 4.59 -5.56 35.93
N ALA A 522 3.75 -5.57 34.91
CA ALA A 522 2.44 -4.94 34.98
C ALA A 522 1.37 -5.97 35.37
N ARG A 523 1.16 -6.22 36.65
CA ARG A 523 -0.06 -6.89 37.13
C ARG A 523 -1.23 -5.91 36.98
N PRO A 524 -2.33 -6.28 36.32
CA PRO A 524 -3.48 -5.39 36.16
C PRO A 524 -4.27 -5.30 37.48
N HIS A 525 -4.13 -4.19 38.19
CA HIS A 525 -4.98 -3.88 39.36
C HIS A 525 -6.30 -3.19 39.01
N HIS A 526 -6.74 -3.17 37.75
CA HIS A 526 -7.95 -2.42 37.34
C HIS A 526 -9.01 -3.21 36.54
N VAL A 527 -9.15 -4.51 36.73
CA VAL A 527 -10.28 -5.27 36.13
C VAL A 527 -11.59 -5.16 36.93
N GLY A 528 -11.55 -4.54 38.11
CA GLY A 528 -12.74 -4.47 39.02
C GLY A 528 -13.78 -3.39 38.70
N VAL A 529 -13.42 -2.31 38.02
CA VAL A 529 -14.29 -1.12 37.94
C VAL A 529 -15.17 -1.09 36.69
N LEU A 530 -14.78 -1.74 35.60
CA LEU A 530 -15.57 -1.72 34.35
C LEU A 530 -16.75 -2.73 34.30
N ARG A 531 -16.81 -3.68 35.25
CA ARG A 531 -17.94 -4.64 35.30
C ARG A 531 -19.21 -4.10 35.92
N HIS A 532 -19.18 -2.99 36.68
CA HIS A 532 -20.36 -2.42 37.33
C HIS A 532 -21.08 -1.33 36.50
N GLY A 533 -20.41 -0.70 35.56
CA GLY A 533 -21.01 0.35 34.69
C GLY A 533 -21.91 -0.18 33.58
N ALA A 534 -21.55 -1.34 33.01
CA ALA A 534 -22.30 -1.91 31.89
C ALA A 534 -23.61 -2.62 32.29
N LEU A 535 -23.73 -3.02 33.54
CA LEU A 535 -24.94 -3.73 34.03
C LEU A 535 -26.09 -2.78 34.49
N ARG A 536 -25.84 -1.49 34.69
CA ARG A 536 -26.88 -0.53 35.13
C ARG A 536 -27.62 0.15 33.97
N ARG A 537 -27.19 0.08 32.72
CA ARG A 537 -27.92 0.67 31.59
C ARG A 537 -28.82 -0.29 30.82
N GLY A 538 -28.80 -1.59 31.14
CA GLY A 538 -29.64 -2.62 30.52
C GLY A 538 -30.98 -2.89 31.25
N ALA A 539 -31.26 -2.25 32.37
CA ALA A 539 -32.43 -2.57 33.21
C ALA A 539 -33.68 -1.71 32.94
N ALA A 540 -33.69 -0.85 31.93
CA ALA A 540 -34.78 0.08 31.66
C ALA A 540 -35.66 -0.28 30.45
N GLN A 541 -35.46 -1.42 29.79
CA GLN A 541 -36.40 -1.91 28.77
C GLN A 541 -36.71 -3.40 29.01
N GLY A 542 -37.92 -3.65 29.44
CA GLY A 542 -38.42 -4.93 29.92
C GLY A 542 -38.58 -5.99 28.85
N HIS A 543 -37.55 -6.83 28.68
CA HIS A 543 -37.71 -8.16 28.10
C HIS A 543 -37.00 -9.17 28.99
N ARG A 544 -37.80 -9.99 29.70
CA ARG A 544 -37.32 -11.15 30.44
C ARG A 544 -36.99 -12.28 29.50
N PRO A 545 -35.74 -12.80 29.46
CA PRO A 545 -35.44 -13.98 28.67
C PRO A 545 -35.98 -15.25 29.30
N HIS A 546 -36.56 -16.12 28.49
CA HIS A 546 -37.18 -17.39 28.86
C HIS A 546 -36.17 -18.37 29.49
N PRO A 547 -36.52 -19.13 30.56
CA PRO A 547 -35.55 -19.94 31.35
C PRO A 547 -34.89 -21.13 30.62
N ARG A 548 -35.35 -21.50 29.44
CA ARG A 548 -34.78 -22.65 28.69
C ARG A 548 -33.45 -22.39 27.96
N ALA A 549 -33.11 -21.14 27.67
CA ALA A 549 -31.86 -20.80 26.99
C ALA A 549 -30.61 -20.81 27.91
N ALA A 550 -30.80 -20.67 29.21
CA ALA A 550 -29.67 -20.60 30.16
C ALA A 550 -29.02 -21.97 30.48
N ARG A 551 -29.74 -23.07 30.32
CA ARG A 551 -29.23 -24.42 30.62
C ARG A 551 -28.27 -24.96 29.53
N GLY A 552 -28.39 -24.56 28.27
CA GLY A 552 -27.55 -24.99 27.18
C GLY A 552 -26.12 -24.44 27.25
N VAL A 553 -25.96 -23.19 27.63
CA VAL A 553 -24.65 -22.50 27.68
C VAL A 553 -23.79 -22.97 28.86
N LEU A 554 -24.41 -23.32 29.98
CA LEU A 554 -23.68 -23.85 31.16
C LEU A 554 -23.17 -25.29 30.92
N ALA A 555 -23.93 -26.12 30.18
CA ALA A 555 -23.51 -27.49 29.86
C ALA A 555 -22.33 -27.55 28.88
N GLN A 556 -22.24 -26.62 27.93
CA GLN A 556 -21.08 -26.52 27.01
C GLN A 556 -19.82 -26.03 27.74
N ARG A 557 -19.94 -25.14 28.73
CA ARG A 557 -18.77 -24.68 29.52
C ARG A 557 -18.24 -25.76 30.47
N ALA A 558 -19.08 -26.64 30.98
CA ALA A 558 -18.67 -27.74 31.82
C ALA A 558 -17.89 -28.84 31.02
N ARG A 559 -18.30 -29.14 29.79
CA ARG A 559 -17.62 -30.11 28.92
C ARG A 559 -16.24 -29.61 28.44
N ALA A 560 -16.07 -28.29 28.24
CA ALA A 560 -14.77 -27.70 27.89
C ALA A 560 -13.77 -27.72 29.07
N ARG A 561 -14.24 -27.69 30.32
CA ARG A 561 -13.39 -27.77 31.51
C ARG A 561 -12.90 -29.20 31.81
N GLN A 562 -13.71 -30.24 31.57
CA GLN A 562 -13.34 -31.63 31.83
C GLN A 562 -12.29 -32.15 30.84
N ARG A 563 -12.18 -31.62 29.62
CA ARG A 563 -11.12 -32.01 28.67
C ARG A 563 -9.73 -31.42 28.97
N ARG A 564 -9.62 -30.50 29.95
CA ARG A 564 -8.33 -29.88 30.30
C ARG A 564 -7.57 -30.58 31.43
N HIS A 565 -8.14 -31.62 32.08
CA HIS A 565 -7.55 -32.28 33.22
C HIS A 565 -6.99 -33.69 32.97
N ALA A 566 -6.91 -34.13 31.71
CA ALA A 566 -6.38 -35.43 31.39
C ALA A 566 -5.19 -35.33 30.43
N GLN A 567 -4.07 -34.76 30.87
CA GLN A 567 -2.76 -35.01 30.29
C GLN A 567 -1.70 -35.05 31.40
N PRO A 568 -0.83 -36.10 31.45
CA PRO A 568 0.15 -36.28 32.49
C PRO A 568 1.35 -35.34 32.29
N VAL A 569 1.81 -34.80 33.41
CA VAL A 569 3.05 -34.05 33.54
C VAL A 569 4.22 -35.02 33.36
N ALA A 570 4.99 -34.86 32.32
CA ALA A 570 6.30 -35.51 32.18
C ALA A 570 7.40 -34.44 32.21
N GLY A 571 8.37 -34.77 33.00
CA GLY A 571 9.44 -34.12 33.68
C GLY A 571 10.38 -33.19 32.90
N GLU A 572 11.10 -32.50 33.73
CA GLU A 572 12.16 -31.52 33.53
C GLU A 572 13.27 -31.96 32.56
N GLY A 573 13.65 -31.07 31.68
CA GLY A 573 14.87 -31.16 30.91
C GLY A 573 15.18 -29.80 30.30
N ARG A 574 15.92 -28.96 31.01
CA ARG A 574 16.52 -27.75 30.44
C ARG A 574 17.67 -28.13 29.51
N PRO A 575 17.71 -27.52 28.32
CA PRO A 575 18.95 -26.93 27.87
C PRO A 575 18.80 -25.44 27.56
N ARG A 576 19.76 -24.66 28.01
CA ARG A 576 19.97 -23.26 27.64
C ARG A 576 20.32 -23.21 26.16
N GLY A 577 19.30 -23.05 25.32
CA GLY A 577 19.47 -22.68 23.91
C GLY A 577 19.39 -21.15 23.77
N ARG A 578 20.50 -20.55 23.39
CA ARG A 578 20.57 -19.16 22.96
C ARG A 578 19.52 -18.97 21.89
N LEU A 579 18.65 -17.97 22.08
CA LEU A 579 17.81 -17.40 21.00
C LEU A 579 18.72 -17.13 19.79
N PRO A 580 18.39 -17.63 18.60
CA PRO A 580 19.01 -17.09 17.40
C PRO A 580 18.63 -15.62 17.38
N ARG A 581 19.62 -14.74 17.54
CA ARG A 581 19.52 -13.35 17.10
C ARG A 581 18.91 -13.45 15.70
N ALA A 582 17.86 -12.64 15.45
CA ALA A 582 17.37 -12.41 14.10
C ALA A 582 18.61 -12.28 13.21
N GLY A 583 18.80 -13.28 12.34
CA GLY A 583 20.03 -13.39 11.60
C GLY A 583 20.23 -12.05 10.90
N ARG A 584 21.37 -11.43 11.14
CA ARG A 584 21.90 -10.51 10.17
C ARG A 584 21.86 -11.29 8.86
N ALA A 585 20.89 -10.98 8.00
CA ALA A 585 21.08 -11.26 6.61
C ALA A 585 22.38 -10.51 6.29
N ASP A 586 23.47 -11.22 6.13
CA ASP A 586 24.69 -10.66 5.58
C ASP A 586 24.35 -10.27 4.15
N VAL A 587 23.71 -9.10 4.06
CA VAL A 587 23.65 -8.37 2.81
C VAL A 587 25.07 -7.90 2.60
N HIS A 588 25.87 -8.76 1.97
CA HIS A 588 27.08 -8.28 1.37
C HIS A 588 26.66 -7.13 0.46
N ARG A 589 26.93 -5.90 0.90
CA ARG A 589 26.97 -4.70 0.07
C ARG A 589 28.03 -4.90 -1.03
N ARG A 590 27.75 -5.72 -1.96
CA ARG A 590 28.20 -5.50 -3.31
C ARG A 590 26.97 -4.96 -4.03
N ALA A 591 26.78 -3.66 -3.85
CA ALA A 591 26.21 -2.89 -4.92
C ALA A 591 26.87 -3.45 -6.18
N ALA A 592 26.13 -4.08 -7.06
CA ALA A 592 26.53 -4.10 -8.44
C ALA A 592 26.95 -2.64 -8.70
N PRO A 593 28.12 -2.38 -9.24
CA PRO A 593 28.43 -1.04 -9.65
C PRO A 593 27.33 -0.72 -10.64
N SER A 594 26.30 -0.02 -10.18
CA SER A 594 25.47 0.72 -11.09
C SER A 594 26.46 1.68 -11.72
N ARG A 595 27.02 1.28 -12.85
CA ARG A 595 27.48 2.23 -13.81
C ARG A 595 26.24 3.05 -14.12
N VAL A 596 25.98 4.02 -13.27
CA VAL A 596 25.28 5.20 -13.66
C VAL A 596 26.07 5.69 -14.86
N LEU A 597 25.60 5.32 -16.03
CA LEU A 597 25.95 6.04 -17.24
C LEU A 597 25.50 7.47 -16.95
N ARG A 598 26.43 8.27 -16.41
CA ARG A 598 26.39 9.72 -16.52
C ARG A 598 26.54 10.03 -18.01
N ARG A 599 25.49 9.79 -18.76
CA ARG A 599 25.30 10.51 -20.02
C ARG A 599 24.82 11.90 -19.58
N PRO A 600 25.52 12.96 -19.99
CA PRO A 600 24.99 14.30 -19.84
C PRO A 600 23.62 14.30 -20.52
N LEU A 601 22.63 14.81 -19.82
CA LEU A 601 21.35 15.18 -20.43
C LEU A 601 21.66 16.03 -21.66
N PRO A 602 21.01 15.78 -22.81
CA PRO A 602 21.20 16.58 -24.02
C PRO A 602 20.99 18.05 -23.64
N GLY A 603 21.92 18.86 -24.06
CA GLY A 603 21.96 20.30 -23.77
C GLY A 603 20.61 20.92 -24.10
N ARG A 604 20.16 21.82 -23.23
CA ARG A 604 18.99 22.66 -23.44
C ARG A 604 19.16 23.37 -24.78
N GLU A 605 18.43 22.94 -25.79
CA GLU A 605 18.14 23.84 -26.92
C GLU A 605 17.22 24.97 -26.44
N PRO A 606 17.47 26.22 -26.83
CA PRO A 606 16.66 27.34 -26.39
C PRO A 606 15.26 27.25 -27.00
N ASP A 607 14.29 27.26 -26.12
CA ASP A 607 12.83 27.18 -26.29
C ASP A 607 12.29 28.27 -27.23
N ARG A 608 12.23 28.01 -28.55
CA ARG A 608 11.52 28.84 -29.51
C ARG A 608 10.02 28.54 -29.60
N GLY A 609 9.52 27.54 -28.87
CA GLY A 609 8.11 27.07 -28.96
C GLY A 609 7.11 27.71 -27.98
N ARG A 610 7.56 28.33 -26.90
CA ARG A 610 6.66 28.77 -25.80
C ARG A 610 5.85 30.03 -26.09
N ARG A 611 6.26 30.88 -27.00
CA ARG A 611 5.48 32.12 -27.32
C ARG A 611 4.20 31.86 -28.13
N GLY A 612 4.13 30.79 -28.90
CA GLY A 612 2.94 30.41 -29.68
C GLY A 612 1.81 29.77 -28.89
N ALA A 613 2.12 29.06 -27.80
CA ALA A 613 1.11 28.36 -27.00
C ALA A 613 0.31 29.27 -26.08
N ALA A 614 0.93 30.30 -25.50
CA ALA A 614 0.24 31.25 -24.62
C ALA A 614 -0.78 32.14 -25.37
N ALA A 615 -0.47 32.50 -26.60
CA ALA A 615 -1.39 33.28 -27.43
C ALA A 615 -2.62 32.44 -27.83
N ARG A 616 -2.44 31.17 -28.16
CA ARG A 616 -3.55 30.25 -28.49
C ARG A 616 -4.47 29.95 -27.31
N ARG A 617 -3.92 29.92 -26.09
CA ARG A 617 -4.69 29.68 -24.85
C ARG A 617 -5.62 30.85 -24.52
N ARG A 618 -5.21 32.11 -24.71
CA ARG A 618 -6.04 33.30 -24.48
C ARG A 618 -7.23 33.41 -25.44
N VAL A 619 -7.06 32.97 -26.67
CA VAL A 619 -8.15 32.99 -27.69
C VAL A 619 -9.19 31.90 -27.40
N ARG A 620 -8.80 30.73 -26.94
CA ARG A 620 -9.73 29.65 -26.54
C ARG A 620 -10.54 30.02 -25.29
N LEU A 621 -9.95 30.67 -24.31
CA LEU A 621 -10.65 31.09 -23.09
C LEU A 621 -11.70 32.17 -23.37
N ARG A 622 -11.40 33.14 -24.24
CA ARG A 622 -12.38 34.18 -24.64
C ARG A 622 -13.54 33.63 -25.46
N ARG A 623 -13.34 32.61 -26.29
CA ARG A 623 -14.45 31.94 -27.00
C ARG A 623 -15.34 31.11 -26.06
N ARG A 624 -14.82 30.46 -25.02
CA ARG A 624 -15.65 29.74 -24.03
C ARG A 624 -16.51 30.71 -23.21
N LEU A 625 -16.00 31.88 -22.85
CA LEU A 625 -16.77 32.89 -22.11
C LEU A 625 -17.84 33.63 -22.96
N ALA A 626 -17.67 33.74 -24.26
CA ALA A 626 -18.67 34.30 -25.15
C ALA A 626 -19.85 33.36 -25.39
N VAL A 627 -19.60 32.05 -25.51
CA VAL A 627 -20.66 31.03 -25.68
C VAL A 627 -21.50 30.83 -24.41
N GLN A 628 -20.97 31.15 -23.22
CA GLN A 628 -21.73 31.08 -21.97
C GLN A 628 -22.66 32.28 -21.71
N ARG A 629 -22.51 33.41 -22.46
CA ARG A 629 -23.39 34.59 -22.29
C ARG A 629 -24.66 34.52 -23.10
N ASP A 630 -24.67 33.81 -24.23
CA ASP A 630 -25.85 33.73 -25.12
C ASP A 630 -26.84 32.61 -24.80
N GLY A 631 -26.57 31.79 -23.78
CA GLY A 631 -27.37 30.61 -23.42
C GLY A 631 -28.43 30.81 -22.33
N ARG A 632 -28.61 32.03 -21.78
CA ARG A 632 -29.47 32.20 -20.58
C ARG A 632 -30.89 32.73 -20.81
N ASP A 633 -31.32 32.95 -22.02
CA ASP A 633 -32.64 33.55 -22.25
C ASP A 633 -33.61 32.76 -23.14
N ARG A 634 -33.63 31.43 -23.09
CA ARG A 634 -34.77 30.65 -23.64
C ARG A 634 -34.89 29.28 -22.93
N CYS A 635 -35.63 29.25 -21.86
CA CYS A 635 -36.33 28.05 -21.39
C CYS A 635 -37.62 28.47 -20.68
N ALA A 636 -38.70 28.55 -21.45
CA ALA A 636 -40.06 28.49 -20.91
C ALA A 636 -40.87 27.48 -21.72
N ARG A 637 -41.34 26.45 -20.99
CA ARG A 637 -42.47 25.56 -21.23
C ARG A 637 -42.50 24.72 -22.53
N ALA A 638 -42.43 23.41 -22.38
CA ALA A 638 -43.16 22.44 -23.21
C ALA A 638 -43.44 21.15 -22.43
N ASP A 639 -44.63 20.64 -22.56
CA ASP A 639 -45.32 19.51 -21.94
C ASP A 639 -44.87 18.17 -22.54
N PRO A 640 -44.89 17.03 -21.78
CA PRO A 640 -44.40 15.73 -22.25
C PRO A 640 -45.56 14.89 -22.81
N ALA A 641 -45.69 14.84 -24.11
CA ALA A 641 -46.33 13.68 -24.79
C ALA A 641 -45.99 13.67 -26.28
N GLN A 642 -45.61 12.48 -26.77
CA GLN A 642 -45.54 12.02 -28.14
C GLN A 642 -44.20 12.11 -28.92
N GLY A 643 -43.77 10.95 -29.36
CA GLY A 643 -43.35 10.73 -30.74
C GLY A 643 -41.86 10.65 -31.05
N ARG A 644 -41.40 9.47 -31.36
CA ARG A 644 -40.11 9.15 -31.99
C ARG A 644 -39.85 10.00 -33.22
N THR A 645 -38.68 10.64 -33.33
CA THR A 645 -38.16 11.10 -34.62
C THR A 645 -36.65 10.91 -34.73
N ARG A 646 -36.20 10.32 -35.82
CA ARG A 646 -34.82 10.06 -36.23
C ARG A 646 -34.07 11.39 -36.41
N LEU A 647 -32.88 11.49 -35.84
CA LEU A 647 -31.93 12.57 -36.15
C LEU A 647 -31.10 12.19 -37.38
N GLN A 648 -31.23 12.99 -38.43
CA GLN A 648 -30.28 13.03 -39.55
C GLN A 648 -29.15 14.02 -39.20
N VAL A 649 -27.91 13.57 -39.35
CA VAL A 649 -26.73 14.43 -39.20
C VAL A 649 -26.35 15.01 -40.55
N HIS A 650 -26.49 16.32 -40.70
CA HIS A 650 -25.90 17.06 -41.83
C HIS A 650 -24.46 17.47 -41.49
N ARG A 651 -23.51 17.06 -42.34
CA ARG A 651 -22.14 17.57 -42.39
C ARG A 651 -22.15 19.00 -42.95
N ALA A 652 -21.53 19.94 -42.20
CA ALA A 652 -21.19 21.26 -42.73
C ALA A 652 -19.67 21.37 -42.86
N GLU A 653 -19.21 21.79 -44.00
CA GLU A 653 -17.82 21.96 -44.41
C GLU A 653 -17.11 23.08 -43.65
N ALA A 654 -15.81 22.87 -43.38
CA ALA A 654 -14.95 23.85 -42.74
C ALA A 654 -14.43 24.87 -43.80
N ALA A 655 -14.72 26.15 -43.60
CA ALA A 655 -14.08 27.25 -44.33
C ALA A 655 -12.90 27.80 -43.54
N GLU A 656 -11.72 27.79 -44.14
CA GLU A 656 -10.50 28.42 -43.64
C GLU A 656 -10.61 29.94 -43.66
N LEU A 657 -10.37 30.59 -42.53
CA LEU A 657 -10.16 32.04 -42.46
C LEU A 657 -8.72 32.32 -42.05
N GLN A 658 -7.92 32.80 -42.99
CA GLN A 658 -6.60 33.37 -42.74
C GLN A 658 -6.75 34.79 -42.17
N VAL A 659 -6.17 35.03 -40.98
CA VAL A 659 -6.05 36.39 -40.41
C VAL A 659 -4.59 36.80 -40.42
N LYS A 660 -4.26 37.86 -41.16
CA LYS A 660 -2.95 38.52 -41.16
C LYS A 660 -2.77 39.35 -39.89
N ILE A 661 -1.66 39.16 -39.22
CA ILE A 661 -1.27 39.99 -38.05
C ILE A 661 0.01 40.74 -38.42
N THR A 662 -0.05 42.07 -38.37
CA THR A 662 1.09 42.99 -38.48
C THR A 662 1.75 43.20 -37.10
N PRO A 663 3.09 43.24 -36.96
CA PRO A 663 3.74 43.47 -35.70
C PRO A 663 3.92 44.97 -35.42
N GLN A 664 3.48 45.44 -34.25
CA GLN A 664 3.91 46.73 -33.69
C GLN A 664 5.16 46.55 -32.82
N SER A 665 6.18 47.30 -33.15
CA SER A 665 7.44 47.47 -32.43
C SER A 665 7.22 48.30 -31.13
N SER A 666 7.78 47.83 -30.01
CA SER A 666 8.07 48.66 -28.85
C SER A 666 9.48 48.32 -28.35
N THR A 667 10.32 49.32 -28.52
CA THR A 667 11.67 49.48 -28.01
C THR A 667 11.67 49.53 -26.48
N PHE A 668 12.50 48.72 -25.86
CA PHE A 668 12.83 48.84 -24.42
C PHE A 668 14.34 49.06 -24.29
N VAL A 669 14.71 50.15 -23.61
CA VAL A 669 16.08 50.61 -23.32
C VAL A 669 16.54 49.89 -22.00
N PRO A 670 17.75 49.37 -21.90
CA PRO A 670 18.27 48.83 -20.67
C PRO A 670 19.01 49.93 -19.88
N HIS A 671 18.66 50.14 -18.61
CA HIS A 671 19.50 50.83 -17.64
C HIS A 671 20.55 49.89 -17.04
N SER A 672 21.80 50.27 -17.24
CA SER A 672 22.95 49.73 -16.54
C SER A 672 23.07 50.45 -15.16
N ASP A 673 23.25 49.67 -14.12
CA ASP A 673 23.95 50.21 -12.95
C ASP A 673 24.95 49.23 -12.37
N THR A 674 26.17 49.73 -12.30
CA THR A 674 27.38 49.10 -11.78
C THR A 674 27.55 49.56 -10.33
N SER A 675 27.84 48.63 -9.39
CA SER A 675 29.00 48.83 -8.49
C SER A 675 29.03 47.90 -7.28
N ARG A 676 30.24 47.37 -7.11
CA ARG A 676 30.96 46.98 -5.90
C ARG A 676 30.75 45.62 -5.28
N GLY A 677 31.79 44.76 -5.49
CA GLY A 677 32.17 43.68 -4.58
C GLY A 677 32.99 44.22 -3.36
N PRO A 678 33.85 43.44 -2.68
CA PRO A 678 33.61 42.15 -2.01
C PRO A 678 33.98 42.25 -0.50
N ARG A 679 33.38 41.40 0.30
CA ARG A 679 34.06 40.77 1.47
C ARG A 679 33.33 39.52 1.90
#